data_21d748fcc8dcb0d10c483be4a5305af0
#
_entry.id   21d748fcc8dcb0d10c483be4a5305af0
#
_cell.length_a   1.000
_cell.length_b   1.000
_cell.length_c   1.000
_cell.angle_alpha   90.00
_cell.angle_beta   90.00
_cell.angle_gamma   90.00
#
_symmetry.space_group_name_H-M   'P 1'
#
loop_
_entity.id
_entity.type
_entity.pdbx_description
1 polymer ?
#
loop_
_entity_poly.entity_id
_entity_poly.type
_entity_poly.pdbx_seq_one_letter_code
_entity_poly.pdbx_strand_id
1 'polypeptide(L)'
;KRQDNLKECLKEFYNNTFLPVQNISDKLNLDILMETGTGKTFTYLNLIFELHRQFKQNKFIIFVPRKAILESVKQNIELTKIYFYSEYQKYLKVYYYSDGKSQSAIINHYINNKDELSVLVLTNSAIDKKTNLLNQQNESLFKSLSEFKSVFENIIDLKPISIIDEPHLLKGKAFNEYFSKINSLYFRFGATFPKEKDYELSNMIYCLDSISAFKEYLVKQVKVHTLGVNTNNIFLKEYKNKKAIFTYTLNGIEREETIKLQDSFSLLNNAILTQVKDNKAYFNDETIIEKKESYVLNNDEIKELLKKAIDLHFEKEEKLFKKGIKALSLFFIPNITDFRGESPFIKNTFEELYKEKRKEILKLNLDVRYKEYLEKDFDEAGNLRVHQGYFSGDKGSPDEKEANGVKLILEEKEKLLSFDTSLRFIFSVWALQEGWDNPNIFTLTKLSNSSSQISIHQQVGRGLRLCVNNKGKRITHNYLDFDDNQFYDINYLDILVSAREVHYIENLQKEVLDSSFRFDSQTLEKNFLENLLNVDLANDLIYLLKKSKLISYNKEQSNYKILSPIYESIKDNEEFKELLGDKFDKFLNIFKENSNNTHEQIINAKNQDNKVKIRTHLAKDFKELWEKINKKAQIIYQNINEQNIIDEVILAFNALNIEKERVYYERKLFDAKQNSIITEEIKTLEEIDYKKS
;
A
#
# COMPACT_ATOMS: atom_id res chain seq x y z
N LYS A 1 16.46 14.84 33.58
CA LYS A 1 16.51 13.53 34.29
C LYS A 1 15.68 12.44 33.62
N ARG A 2 14.36 12.61 33.30
CA ARG A 2 13.57 11.59 32.58
C ARG A 2 14.04 11.41 31.13
N GLN A 3 14.33 12.49 30.43
CA GLN A 3 14.85 12.47 29.08
C GLN A 3 16.24 11.83 29.02
N ASP A 4 17.11 12.15 29.97
CA ASP A 4 18.47 11.59 30.05
C ASP A 4 18.41 10.08 30.30
N ASN A 5 17.55 9.62 31.23
CA ASN A 5 17.35 8.21 31.50
C ASN A 5 16.82 7.47 30.23
N LEU A 6 15.87 8.08 29.51
CA LEU A 6 15.36 7.48 28.27
C LEU A 6 16.46 7.33 27.21
N LYS A 7 17.32 8.36 27.05
CA LYS A 7 18.45 8.30 26.13
C LYS A 7 19.44 7.19 26.49
N GLU A 8 19.75 7.05 27.77
CA GLU A 8 20.63 5.97 28.23
C GLU A 8 20.02 4.59 27.94
N CYS A 9 18.75 4.39 28.28
CA CYS A 9 18.06 3.14 27.98
C CYS A 9 17.99 2.86 26.47
N LEU A 10 17.76 3.89 25.64
CA LEU A 10 17.74 3.71 24.18
C LEU A 10 19.11 3.39 23.61
N LYS A 11 20.19 3.98 24.13
CA LYS A 11 21.56 3.63 23.74
C LYS A 11 21.86 2.15 24.05
N GLU A 12 21.52 1.70 25.26
CA GLU A 12 21.68 0.29 25.65
C GLU A 12 20.82 -0.63 24.78
N PHE A 13 19.56 -0.25 24.55
CA PHE A 13 18.64 -0.98 23.69
C PHE A 13 19.19 -1.11 22.26
N TYR A 14 19.70 -0.02 21.65
CA TYR A 14 20.27 -0.05 20.31
C TYR A 14 21.58 -0.80 20.22
N ASN A 15 22.34 -0.91 21.28
CA ASN A 15 23.50 -1.79 21.32
C ASN A 15 23.12 -3.28 21.24
N ASN A 16 21.96 -3.64 21.76
CA ASN A 16 21.46 -5.02 21.84
C ASN A 16 20.46 -5.38 20.72
N THR A 17 19.93 -4.39 20.01
CA THR A 17 18.92 -4.59 18.95
C THR A 17 19.39 -3.94 17.66
N PHE A 18 18.89 -4.48 16.56
CA PHE A 18 19.21 -3.94 15.25
C PHE A 18 17.95 -3.36 14.62
N LEU A 19 17.82 -2.04 14.65
CA LEU A 19 16.73 -1.31 14.04
C LEU A 19 17.27 -0.40 12.92
N PRO A 20 16.49 -0.20 11.84
CA PRO A 20 16.96 0.58 10.69
C PRO A 20 17.16 2.07 10.99
N VAL A 21 16.50 2.58 12.04
CA VAL A 21 16.65 3.96 12.50
C VAL A 21 16.99 3.95 13.99
N GLN A 22 18.16 4.48 14.34
CA GLN A 22 18.67 4.56 15.71
C GLN A 22 18.85 6.02 16.16
N ASN A 23 18.11 6.95 15.54
CA ASN A 23 18.13 8.35 15.91
C ASN A 23 17.49 8.58 17.28
N ILE A 24 18.25 9.11 18.25
CA ILE A 24 17.78 9.42 19.60
C ILE A 24 17.43 10.91 19.67
N SER A 25 16.15 11.22 19.87
CA SER A 25 15.65 12.58 20.07
C SER A 25 15.60 12.98 21.53
N ASP A 26 15.50 14.30 21.78
CA ASP A 26 15.30 14.86 23.12
C ASP A 26 13.86 14.75 23.63
N LYS A 27 12.95 14.18 22.81
CA LYS A 27 11.52 14.01 23.15
C LYS A 27 11.26 12.72 23.89
N LEU A 28 10.16 12.65 24.62
CA LEU A 28 9.72 11.43 25.34
C LEU A 28 8.89 10.49 24.46
N ASN A 29 9.12 10.49 23.12
CA ASN A 29 8.45 9.57 22.22
C ASN A 29 9.17 8.22 22.15
N LEU A 30 8.39 7.18 21.91
CA LEU A 30 8.84 5.88 21.44
C LEU A 30 8.08 5.55 20.14
N ASP A 31 8.79 5.27 19.08
CA ASP A 31 8.22 5.10 17.74
C ASP A 31 8.15 3.62 17.36
N ILE A 32 7.01 3.25 16.85
CA ILE A 32 6.71 1.90 16.38
C ILE A 32 6.28 2.01 14.91
N LEU A 33 7.14 1.56 14.03
CA LEU A 33 6.83 1.45 12.61
C LEU A 33 6.12 0.11 12.36
N MET A 34 4.89 0.16 11.90
CA MET A 34 4.12 -1.03 11.53
C MET A 34 3.33 -0.78 10.25
N GLU A 35 3.44 -1.69 9.29
CA GLU A 35 2.70 -1.62 8.05
C GLU A 35 1.18 -1.60 8.26
N THR A 36 0.47 -0.98 7.31
CA THR A 36 -0.99 -0.93 7.33
C THR A 36 -1.57 -2.35 7.26
N GLY A 37 -2.54 -2.63 8.13
CA GLY A 37 -3.20 -3.95 8.15
C GLY A 37 -2.52 -5.02 9.00
N THR A 38 -1.36 -4.76 9.59
CA THR A 38 -0.61 -5.72 10.42
C THR A 38 -1.03 -5.75 11.88
N GLY A 39 -2.03 -4.97 12.29
CA GLY A 39 -2.59 -5.03 13.65
C GLY A 39 -2.15 -3.93 14.61
N LYS A 40 -1.76 -2.74 14.13
CA LYS A 40 -1.39 -1.57 14.97
C LYS A 40 -2.33 -1.37 16.16
N THR A 41 -3.64 -1.31 15.91
CA THR A 41 -4.65 -1.09 16.97
C THR A 41 -4.61 -2.17 18.03
N PHE A 42 -4.51 -3.44 17.65
CA PHE A 42 -4.38 -4.55 18.58
C PHE A 42 -3.10 -4.42 19.41
N THR A 43 -1.98 -4.06 18.78
CA THR A 43 -0.68 -3.91 19.44
C THR A 43 -0.70 -2.81 20.50
N TYR A 44 -1.25 -1.64 20.20
CA TYR A 44 -1.28 -0.59 21.21
C TYR A 44 -2.34 -0.84 22.31
N LEU A 45 -3.42 -1.55 22.02
CA LEU A 45 -4.32 -1.99 23.08
C LEU A 45 -3.62 -2.99 24.01
N ASN A 46 -2.88 -3.95 23.46
CA ASN A 46 -2.07 -4.87 24.22
C ASN A 46 -1.02 -4.13 25.08
N LEU A 47 -0.37 -3.11 24.52
CA LEU A 47 0.57 -2.26 25.25
C LEU A 47 -0.07 -1.58 26.47
N ILE A 48 -1.32 -1.11 26.37
CA ILE A 48 -2.06 -0.53 27.49
C ILE A 48 -2.18 -1.55 28.64
N PHE A 49 -2.61 -2.77 28.33
CA PHE A 49 -2.76 -3.81 29.34
C PHE A 49 -1.42 -4.24 29.93
N GLU A 50 -0.37 -4.35 29.13
CA GLU A 50 0.98 -4.69 29.60
C GLU A 50 1.56 -3.61 30.53
N LEU A 51 1.44 -2.33 30.17
CA LEU A 51 1.87 -1.22 31.01
C LEU A 51 1.08 -1.17 32.31
N HIS A 52 -0.22 -1.50 32.30
CA HIS A 52 -1.00 -1.66 33.52
C HIS A 52 -0.53 -2.84 34.34
N ARG A 53 -0.30 -4.00 33.73
CA ARG A 53 0.13 -5.22 34.44
C ARG A 53 1.47 -5.01 35.13
N GLN A 54 2.46 -4.45 34.40
CA GLN A 54 3.84 -4.35 34.89
C GLN A 54 4.07 -3.12 35.77
N PHE A 55 3.50 -1.98 35.42
CA PHE A 55 3.81 -0.68 36.05
C PHE A 55 2.63 -0.05 36.76
N LYS A 56 1.47 -0.70 36.80
CA LYS A 56 0.23 -0.16 37.38
C LYS A 56 -0.19 1.18 36.79
N GLN A 57 0.15 1.40 35.51
CA GLN A 57 -0.31 2.58 34.78
C GLN A 57 -1.80 2.44 34.48
N ASN A 58 -2.62 3.40 34.94
CA ASN A 58 -4.07 3.32 34.81
C ASN A 58 -4.65 4.29 33.77
N LYS A 59 -3.94 5.36 33.44
CA LYS A 59 -4.47 6.42 32.59
C LYS A 59 -3.75 6.50 31.24
N PHE A 60 -4.54 6.40 30.20
CA PHE A 60 -4.06 6.43 28.83
C PHE A 60 -4.88 7.40 27.97
N ILE A 61 -4.25 7.93 26.92
CA ILE A 61 -4.92 8.72 25.89
C ILE A 61 -4.57 8.12 24.53
N ILE A 62 -5.55 7.97 23.64
CA ILE A 62 -5.34 7.64 22.25
C ILE A 62 -5.72 8.83 21.40
N PHE A 63 -4.76 9.32 20.63
CA PHE A 63 -4.99 10.34 19.62
C PHE A 63 -5.21 9.71 18.26
N VAL A 64 -6.34 10.04 17.64
CA VAL A 64 -6.68 9.64 16.29
C VAL A 64 -6.91 10.87 15.41
N PRO A 65 -6.42 10.92 14.16
CA PRO A 65 -6.48 12.13 13.36
C PRO A 65 -7.90 12.50 12.91
N ARG A 66 -8.78 11.51 12.69
CA ARG A 66 -10.11 11.72 12.08
C ARG A 66 -11.19 10.83 12.67
N LYS A 67 -12.46 11.23 12.47
CA LYS A 67 -13.64 10.48 12.96
C LYS A 67 -13.73 9.06 12.41
N ALA A 68 -13.34 8.83 11.14
CA ALA A 68 -13.37 7.49 10.56
C ALA A 68 -12.39 6.53 11.25
N ILE A 69 -11.21 7.02 11.68
CA ILE A 69 -10.25 6.24 12.47
C ILE A 69 -10.79 6.02 13.88
N LEU A 70 -11.46 7.01 14.47
CA LEU A 70 -12.12 6.88 15.77
C LEU A 70 -13.13 5.70 15.76
N GLU A 71 -13.99 5.62 14.74
CA GLU A 71 -14.96 4.53 14.63
C GLU A 71 -14.28 3.17 14.40
N SER A 72 -13.19 3.13 13.64
CA SER A 72 -12.38 1.91 13.49
C SER A 72 -11.75 1.46 14.81
N VAL A 73 -11.18 2.38 15.60
CA VAL A 73 -10.62 2.10 16.93
C VAL A 73 -11.72 1.58 17.85
N LYS A 74 -12.89 2.21 17.86
CA LYS A 74 -14.04 1.82 18.66
C LYS A 74 -14.50 0.39 18.35
N GLN A 75 -14.64 0.05 17.08
CA GLN A 75 -14.95 -1.32 16.67
C GLN A 75 -13.89 -2.33 17.10
N ASN A 76 -12.61 -2.01 16.92
CA ASN A 76 -11.52 -2.89 17.33
C ASN A 76 -11.50 -3.12 18.85
N ILE A 77 -11.78 -2.10 19.66
CA ILE A 77 -11.87 -2.24 21.11
C ILE A 77 -13.00 -3.20 21.49
N GLU A 78 -14.18 -3.06 20.91
CA GLU A 78 -15.30 -3.97 21.20
C GLU A 78 -15.02 -5.41 20.73
N LEU A 79 -14.45 -5.59 19.54
CA LEU A 79 -14.09 -6.91 19.00
C LEU A 79 -13.04 -7.63 19.85
N THR A 80 -12.09 -6.90 20.44
CA THR A 80 -10.98 -7.49 21.19
C THR A 80 -11.23 -7.56 22.70
N LYS A 81 -12.33 -7.03 23.18
CA LYS A 81 -12.68 -6.91 24.60
C LYS A 81 -12.67 -8.24 25.35
N ILE A 82 -13.26 -9.28 24.77
CA ILE A 82 -13.31 -10.62 25.36
C ILE A 82 -11.91 -11.23 25.41
N TYR A 83 -11.14 -11.07 24.34
CA TYR A 83 -9.76 -11.54 24.27
C TYR A 83 -8.90 -10.92 25.39
N PHE A 84 -8.88 -9.60 25.51
CA PHE A 84 -8.10 -8.92 26.53
C PHE A 84 -8.59 -9.24 27.96
N TYR A 85 -9.90 -9.41 28.14
CA TYR A 85 -10.41 -9.88 29.44
C TYR A 85 -9.92 -11.28 29.76
N SER A 86 -9.89 -12.21 28.81
CA SER A 86 -9.39 -13.58 29.05
C SER A 86 -7.91 -13.60 29.43
N GLU A 87 -7.09 -12.72 28.81
CA GLU A 87 -5.65 -12.65 29.04
C GLU A 87 -5.28 -11.91 30.34
N TYR A 88 -5.95 -10.80 30.63
CA TYR A 88 -5.55 -9.88 31.72
C TYR A 88 -6.49 -9.84 32.90
N GLN A 89 -7.66 -10.48 32.83
CA GLN A 89 -8.71 -10.45 33.83
C GLN A 89 -9.10 -9.02 34.24
N LYS A 90 -9.03 -8.10 33.28
CA LYS A 90 -9.33 -6.67 33.42
C LYS A 90 -10.10 -6.15 32.24
N TYR A 91 -11.02 -5.23 32.50
CA TYR A 91 -11.69 -4.45 31.47
C TYR A 91 -11.02 -3.10 31.31
N LEU A 92 -10.85 -2.67 30.06
CA LEU A 92 -10.46 -1.31 29.72
C LEU A 92 -11.71 -0.44 29.63
N LYS A 93 -11.81 0.57 30.48
CA LYS A 93 -12.87 1.57 30.40
C LYS A 93 -12.49 2.60 29.33
N VAL A 94 -13.35 2.79 28.36
CA VAL A 94 -13.07 3.69 27.24
C VAL A 94 -13.99 4.89 27.28
N TYR A 95 -13.40 6.07 27.19
CA TYR A 95 -14.06 7.35 27.13
C TYR A 95 -13.80 7.98 25.76
N TYR A 96 -14.87 8.21 24.98
CA TYR A 96 -14.76 8.80 23.65
C TYR A 96 -15.14 10.26 23.73
N TYR A 97 -14.22 11.13 23.33
CA TYR A 97 -14.48 12.54 23.23
C TYR A 97 -14.70 12.93 21.77
N SER A 98 -15.91 13.41 21.47
CA SER A 98 -16.27 14.04 20.21
C SER A 98 -16.91 15.41 20.51
N ASP A 99 -16.75 16.38 19.61
CA ASP A 99 -17.24 17.76 19.83
C ASP A 99 -18.72 17.82 20.25
N GLY A 100 -19.00 18.35 21.46
CA GLY A 100 -20.38 18.55 21.94
C GLY A 100 -20.46 18.95 23.41
N LYS A 101 -21.44 19.79 23.77
CA LYS A 101 -21.63 20.33 25.12
C LYS A 101 -21.98 19.28 26.19
N SER A 102 -22.42 18.07 25.81
CA SER A 102 -22.83 17.01 26.74
C SER A 102 -21.65 16.15 27.27
N GLN A 103 -20.42 16.46 26.90
CA GLN A 103 -19.27 15.57 27.14
C GLN A 103 -18.42 15.92 28.37
N SER A 104 -18.73 17.00 29.07
CA SER A 104 -18.07 17.36 30.34
C SER A 104 -18.17 16.23 31.38
N ALA A 105 -19.29 15.53 31.46
CA ALA A 105 -19.47 14.40 32.36
C ALA A 105 -18.52 13.25 32.07
N ILE A 106 -18.28 12.92 30.79
CA ILE A 106 -17.39 11.84 30.36
C ILE A 106 -15.95 12.13 30.76
N ILE A 107 -15.49 13.38 30.54
CA ILE A 107 -14.13 13.80 30.92
C ILE A 107 -13.98 13.81 32.44
N ASN A 108 -14.99 14.30 33.16
CA ASN A 108 -14.97 14.32 34.61
C ASN A 108 -14.91 12.91 35.20
N HIS A 109 -15.62 11.95 34.64
CA HIS A 109 -15.49 10.55 35.04
C HIS A 109 -14.08 10.01 34.80
N TYR A 110 -13.46 10.32 33.65
CA TYR A 110 -12.08 9.92 33.37
C TYR A 110 -11.09 10.53 34.36
N ILE A 111 -11.26 11.81 34.74
CA ILE A 111 -10.38 12.52 35.68
C ILE A 111 -10.54 12.00 37.13
N ASN A 112 -11.78 11.81 37.54
CA ASN A 112 -12.06 11.51 38.97
C ASN A 112 -11.77 10.05 39.36
N ASN A 113 -11.90 9.09 38.43
CA ASN A 113 -11.66 7.66 38.71
C ASN A 113 -10.20 7.26 38.51
N LYS A 114 -9.29 7.78 39.33
CA LYS A 114 -7.83 7.63 39.16
C LYS A 114 -7.33 6.19 39.10
N ASP A 115 -7.94 5.30 39.86
CA ASP A 115 -7.53 3.88 39.97
C ASP A 115 -8.10 2.96 38.90
N GLU A 116 -9.01 3.48 38.08
CA GLU A 116 -9.63 2.72 36.98
C GLU A 116 -8.70 2.66 35.77
N LEU A 117 -8.45 1.44 35.25
CA LEU A 117 -7.78 1.26 33.97
C LEU A 117 -8.65 1.85 32.86
N SER A 118 -8.25 2.98 32.35
CA SER A 118 -9.07 3.74 31.40
C SER A 118 -8.27 4.46 30.33
N VAL A 119 -8.90 4.62 29.19
CA VAL A 119 -8.35 5.33 28.04
C VAL A 119 -9.34 6.41 27.57
N LEU A 120 -8.83 7.60 27.31
CA LEU A 120 -9.54 8.69 26.68
C LEU A 120 -9.16 8.74 25.20
N VAL A 121 -10.11 8.57 24.30
CA VAL A 121 -9.89 8.61 22.84
C VAL A 121 -10.28 9.99 22.33
N LEU A 122 -9.32 10.70 21.72
CA LEU A 122 -9.45 12.07 21.25
C LEU A 122 -9.19 12.16 19.75
N THR A 123 -9.95 13.01 19.08
CA THR A 123 -9.65 13.40 17.69
C THR A 123 -8.85 14.70 17.67
N ASN A 124 -8.16 15.00 16.55
CA ASN A 124 -7.39 16.24 16.41
C ASN A 124 -8.26 17.50 16.61
N SER A 125 -9.51 17.47 16.13
CA SER A 125 -10.49 18.55 16.32
C SER A 125 -10.78 18.86 17.79
N ALA A 126 -10.57 17.92 18.69
CA ALA A 126 -10.78 18.12 20.13
C ALA A 126 -9.75 19.08 20.73
N ILE A 127 -8.57 19.24 20.10
CA ILE A 127 -7.45 20.03 20.62
C ILE A 127 -7.31 21.34 19.85
N ASP A 128 -7.64 21.38 18.55
CA ASP A 128 -7.30 22.49 17.64
C ASP A 128 -8.04 23.81 17.91
N LYS A 129 -9.21 23.79 18.55
CA LYS A 129 -10.02 24.98 18.76
C LYS A 129 -9.91 25.50 20.19
N LYS A 130 -9.53 26.76 20.37
CA LYS A 130 -9.53 27.47 21.68
C LYS A 130 -10.90 27.43 22.37
N THR A 131 -11.97 27.26 21.62
CA THR A 131 -13.35 27.15 22.10
C THR A 131 -13.74 25.77 22.59
N ASN A 132 -12.87 24.75 22.41
CA ASN A 132 -13.17 23.40 22.83
C ASN A 132 -13.13 23.26 24.36
N LEU A 133 -13.95 22.33 24.85
CA LEU A 133 -14.15 22.09 26.29
C LEU A 133 -12.83 21.82 27.03
N LEU A 134 -11.86 21.20 26.37
CA LEU A 134 -10.53 20.92 26.92
C LEU A 134 -9.73 22.18 27.23
N ASN A 135 -10.00 23.28 26.53
CA ASN A 135 -9.33 24.56 26.71
C ASN A 135 -10.14 25.53 27.57
N GLN A 136 -11.36 25.19 27.98
CA GLN A 136 -12.20 26.01 28.84
C GLN A 136 -11.79 25.84 30.30
N GLN A 137 -11.81 26.98 31.02
CA GLN A 137 -11.68 26.98 32.46
C GLN A 137 -12.91 26.34 33.11
N ASN A 138 -12.70 25.43 34.03
CA ASN A 138 -13.80 24.71 34.67
C ASN A 138 -14.32 25.49 35.88
N GLU A 139 -15.17 26.50 35.66
CA GLU A 139 -15.75 27.30 36.71
C GLU A 139 -16.66 26.53 37.69
N SER A 140 -17.14 25.37 37.31
CA SER A 140 -18.16 24.63 38.07
C SER A 140 -17.67 23.53 39.00
N LEU A 141 -16.44 23.05 38.84
CA LEU A 141 -15.92 21.88 39.59
C LEU A 141 -15.21 22.21 40.89
N PHE A 142 -14.69 23.44 41.04
CA PHE A 142 -13.91 23.83 42.26
C PHE A 142 -14.25 25.26 42.72
N LYS A 143 -15.40 25.42 43.33
CA LYS A 143 -15.75 26.65 44.04
C LYS A 143 -14.92 26.92 45.31
N SER A 144 -13.95 26.09 45.66
CA SER A 144 -13.27 26.18 46.95
C SER A 144 -11.74 26.21 46.97
N LEU A 145 -11.03 26.27 45.81
CA LEU A 145 -9.56 26.36 45.84
C LEU A 145 -9.01 27.27 44.71
N SER A 146 -8.06 28.07 45.06
CA SER A 146 -7.50 29.25 44.38
C SER A 146 -6.70 29.04 43.09
N GLU A 147 -6.88 27.99 42.36
CA GLU A 147 -6.23 27.76 41.07
C GLU A 147 -7.24 27.25 40.03
N PHE A 148 -7.64 28.12 39.10
CA PHE A 148 -8.46 27.75 37.95
C PHE A 148 -7.62 26.94 36.95
N LYS A 149 -7.56 25.64 37.11
CA LYS A 149 -6.95 24.75 36.10
C LYS A 149 -7.93 24.49 34.97
N SER A 150 -7.44 24.53 33.73
CA SER A 150 -8.21 24.06 32.59
C SER A 150 -8.50 22.53 32.71
N VAL A 151 -9.54 22.05 32.03
CA VAL A 151 -9.84 20.61 31.95
C VAL A 151 -8.61 19.83 31.45
N PHE A 152 -7.88 20.42 30.55
CA PHE A 152 -6.66 19.85 29.99
C PHE A 152 -5.52 19.72 31.03
N GLU A 153 -5.32 20.71 31.87
CA GLU A 153 -4.32 20.66 32.97
C GLU A 153 -4.67 19.55 33.98
N ASN A 154 -5.94 19.37 34.29
CA ASN A 154 -6.37 18.25 35.15
C ASN A 154 -6.09 16.87 34.52
N ILE A 155 -6.21 16.74 33.19
CA ILE A 155 -5.83 15.50 32.48
C ILE A 155 -4.32 15.29 32.56
N ILE A 156 -3.51 16.34 32.36
CA ILE A 156 -2.04 16.27 32.44
C ILE A 156 -1.57 15.84 33.82
N ASP A 157 -2.22 16.34 34.88
CA ASP A 157 -1.90 15.99 36.28
C ASP A 157 -2.04 14.47 36.58
N LEU A 158 -2.86 13.77 35.81
CA LEU A 158 -2.96 12.30 35.87
C LEU A 158 -1.75 11.57 35.25
N LYS A 159 -0.85 12.31 34.60
CA LYS A 159 0.31 11.77 33.89
C LYS A 159 -0.02 10.61 32.95
N PRO A 160 -1.02 10.77 32.06
CA PRO A 160 -1.42 9.70 31.18
C PRO A 160 -0.29 9.36 30.20
N ILE A 161 -0.19 8.09 29.83
CA ILE A 161 0.62 7.68 28.68
C ILE A 161 -0.22 7.89 27.43
N SER A 162 0.36 8.61 26.45
CA SER A 162 -0.33 8.91 25.20
C SER A 162 0.09 7.97 24.08
N ILE A 163 -0.86 7.57 23.28
CA ILE A 163 -0.68 6.77 22.07
C ILE A 163 -1.17 7.60 20.88
N ILE A 164 -0.34 7.73 19.87
CA ILE A 164 -0.63 8.50 18.66
C ILE A 164 -0.76 7.51 17.51
N ASP A 165 -1.94 7.39 16.96
CA ASP A 165 -2.20 6.59 15.75
C ASP A 165 -2.08 7.49 14.51
N GLU A 166 -1.38 7.02 13.47
CA GLU A 166 -1.07 7.71 12.21
C GLU A 166 -0.42 9.10 12.43
N PRO A 167 0.79 9.16 12.99
CA PRO A 167 1.47 10.40 13.42
C PRO A 167 1.70 11.40 12.28
N HIS A 168 1.77 10.96 11.04
CA HIS A 168 1.95 11.83 9.88
C HIS A 168 0.77 12.77 9.63
N LEU A 169 -0.42 12.47 10.17
CA LEU A 169 -1.63 13.26 10.05
C LEU A 169 -1.83 14.23 11.24
N LEU A 170 -1.09 14.03 12.32
CA LEU A 170 -1.17 14.82 13.53
C LEU A 170 -0.04 15.85 13.57
N LYS A 171 -0.20 16.91 12.81
CA LYS A 171 0.72 18.04 12.69
C LYS A 171 0.01 19.33 13.07
N GLY A 172 0.69 20.24 13.75
CA GLY A 172 0.15 21.56 14.00
C GLY A 172 0.55 22.16 15.35
N LYS A 173 0.35 23.47 15.48
CA LYS A 173 0.73 24.21 16.69
C LYS A 173 0.03 23.69 17.94
N ALA A 174 -1.26 23.37 17.86
CA ALA A 174 -2.04 22.87 18.99
C ALA A 174 -1.56 21.51 19.48
N PHE A 175 -1.20 20.63 18.55
CA PHE A 175 -0.65 19.32 18.87
C PHE A 175 0.73 19.43 19.53
N ASN A 176 1.60 20.31 19.02
CA ASN A 176 2.90 20.59 19.61
C ASN A 176 2.78 21.22 21.01
N GLU A 177 1.86 22.15 21.18
CA GLU A 177 1.61 22.78 22.48
C GLU A 177 1.10 21.77 23.51
N TYR A 178 0.25 20.82 23.06
CA TYR A 178 -0.19 19.71 23.90
C TYR A 178 1.00 18.87 24.39
N PHE A 179 1.85 18.37 23.45
CA PHE A 179 2.98 17.51 23.80
C PHE A 179 4.10 18.25 24.56
N SER A 180 4.25 19.56 24.37
CA SER A 180 5.19 20.34 25.20
C SER A 180 4.75 20.43 26.67
N LYS A 181 3.44 20.38 26.93
CA LYS A 181 2.87 20.41 28.29
C LYS A 181 2.83 19.04 28.95
N ILE A 182 2.71 17.96 28.17
CA ILE A 182 2.74 16.58 28.68
C ILE A 182 4.19 16.18 28.94
N ASN A 183 4.57 16.12 30.18
CA ASN A 183 5.88 15.60 30.62
C ASN A 183 5.78 14.09 30.96
N SER A 184 5.19 13.30 30.05
CA SER A 184 5.06 11.84 30.14
C SER A 184 5.46 11.17 28.84
N LEU A 185 5.77 9.89 28.93
CA LEU A 185 6.10 9.05 27.78
C LEU A 185 4.91 8.97 26.80
N TYR A 186 5.18 8.95 25.52
CA TYR A 186 4.17 8.73 24.49
C TYR A 186 4.68 7.83 23.36
N PHE A 187 3.78 7.05 22.78
CA PHE A 187 4.06 6.10 21.73
C PHE A 187 3.43 6.58 20.42
N ARG A 188 4.19 6.52 19.32
CA ARG A 188 3.67 6.82 17.98
C ARG A 188 3.64 5.54 17.15
N PHE A 189 2.45 5.18 16.67
CA PHE A 189 2.22 4.03 15.82
C PHE A 189 1.87 4.47 14.41
N GLY A 190 2.65 4.13 13.42
CA GLY A 190 2.40 4.51 12.03
C GLY A 190 3.06 3.56 11.04
N ALA A 191 2.49 3.47 9.84
CA ALA A 191 3.16 2.89 8.67
C ALA A 191 4.06 3.93 8.00
N THR A 192 3.73 5.20 8.16
CA THR A 192 4.47 6.35 7.64
C THR A 192 4.65 7.39 8.74
N PHE A 193 5.80 8.07 8.71
CA PHE A 193 6.14 9.16 9.62
C PHE A 193 6.42 10.44 8.83
N PRO A 194 6.23 11.64 9.42
CA PRO A 194 6.60 12.89 8.78
C PRO A 194 8.10 12.94 8.48
N LYS A 195 8.48 13.63 7.41
CA LYS A 195 9.89 13.89 7.06
C LYS A 195 10.40 15.22 7.66
N GLU A 196 9.52 16.00 8.25
CA GLU A 196 9.87 17.28 8.89
C GLU A 196 10.68 17.01 10.15
N LYS A 197 11.80 17.73 10.31
CA LYS A 197 12.81 17.57 11.37
C LYS A 197 12.25 17.43 12.80
N ASP A 198 11.14 18.10 13.10
CA ASP A 198 10.54 18.05 14.45
C ASP A 198 9.59 16.85 14.65
N TYR A 199 9.23 16.12 13.59
CA TYR A 199 8.24 15.05 13.62
C TYR A 199 8.76 13.76 13.02
N GLU A 200 9.96 13.76 12.48
CA GLU A 200 10.59 12.60 11.88
C GLU A 200 10.65 11.40 12.84
N LEU A 201 10.82 10.23 12.29
CA LEU A 201 10.98 9.00 13.03
C LEU A 201 12.22 9.06 13.95
N SER A 202 12.03 8.82 15.24
CA SER A 202 13.09 8.86 16.23
C SER A 202 12.75 7.97 17.42
N ASN A 203 13.75 7.59 18.22
CA ASN A 203 13.54 6.71 19.37
C ASN A 203 12.74 5.44 18.98
N MET A 204 13.07 4.85 17.84
CA MET A 204 12.38 3.66 17.32
C MET A 204 12.64 2.46 18.22
N ILE A 205 11.58 1.76 18.59
CA ILE A 205 11.69 0.54 19.43
C ILE A 205 11.19 -0.71 18.69
N TYR A 206 10.49 -0.55 17.58
CA TYR A 206 10.00 -1.67 16.79
C TYR A 206 9.83 -1.27 15.32
N CYS A 207 10.16 -2.20 14.42
CA CYS A 207 10.02 -2.01 12.99
C CYS A 207 9.41 -3.26 12.34
N LEU A 208 8.22 -3.11 11.78
CA LEU A 208 7.59 -4.05 10.87
C LEU A 208 7.23 -3.28 9.60
N ASP A 209 8.22 -3.08 8.75
CA ASP A 209 8.06 -2.37 7.48
C ASP A 209 7.23 -3.18 6.46
N SER A 210 6.89 -2.55 5.34
CA SER A 210 6.07 -3.16 4.29
C SER A 210 6.71 -4.44 3.72
N ILE A 211 8.03 -4.44 3.55
CA ILE A 211 8.77 -5.58 3.00
C ILE A 211 8.82 -6.72 4.01
N SER A 212 9.08 -6.43 5.28
CA SER A 212 9.04 -7.44 6.35
C SER A 212 7.64 -8.03 6.50
N ALA A 213 6.61 -7.19 6.51
CA ALA A 213 5.23 -7.62 6.59
C ALA A 213 4.84 -8.57 5.44
N PHE A 214 5.35 -8.31 4.23
CA PHE A 214 5.13 -9.18 3.09
C PHE A 214 5.89 -10.51 3.24
N LYS A 215 7.16 -10.49 3.62
CA LYS A 215 7.98 -11.69 3.85
C LYS A 215 7.42 -12.60 4.95
N GLU A 216 6.81 -12.00 5.96
CA GLU A 216 6.15 -12.71 7.07
C GLU A 216 4.71 -13.13 6.77
N TYR A 217 4.27 -13.01 5.51
CA TYR A 217 2.90 -13.37 5.08
C TYR A 217 1.79 -12.65 5.86
N LEU A 218 2.02 -11.39 6.25
CA LEU A 218 1.05 -10.59 7.01
C LEU A 218 0.19 -9.69 6.13
N VAL A 219 0.59 -9.49 4.87
CA VAL A 219 -0.11 -8.66 3.90
C VAL A 219 -0.23 -9.35 2.55
N LYS A 220 -1.18 -8.88 1.72
CA LYS A 220 -1.40 -9.38 0.36
C LYS A 220 -0.26 -8.97 -0.57
N GLN A 221 -0.01 -9.81 -1.59
CA GLN A 221 0.76 -9.44 -2.76
C GLN A 221 -0.01 -8.44 -3.63
N VAL A 222 0.67 -7.51 -4.26
CA VAL A 222 0.08 -6.52 -5.16
C VAL A 222 0.37 -6.88 -6.62
N LYS A 223 -0.69 -6.94 -7.45
CA LYS A 223 -0.62 -7.15 -8.90
C LYS A 223 -1.14 -5.91 -9.59
N VAL A 224 -0.28 -5.23 -10.34
CA VAL A 224 -0.66 -3.99 -11.03
C VAL A 224 -0.96 -4.28 -12.50
N HIS A 225 -2.15 -3.89 -12.92
CA HIS A 225 -2.63 -3.92 -14.30
C HIS A 225 -2.66 -2.51 -14.85
N THR A 226 -1.90 -2.24 -15.88
CA THR A 226 -1.95 -0.98 -16.63
C THR A 226 -2.77 -1.18 -17.88
N LEU A 227 -3.84 -0.40 -18.06
CA LEU A 227 -4.74 -0.45 -19.19
C LEU A 227 -4.79 0.87 -19.93
N GLY A 228 -4.91 0.80 -21.23
CA GLY A 228 -5.01 1.93 -22.13
C GLY A 228 -4.06 1.79 -23.30
N VAL A 229 -4.32 2.58 -24.31
CA VAL A 229 -3.48 2.62 -25.50
C VAL A 229 -2.22 3.40 -25.16
N ASN A 230 -1.08 2.92 -25.56
CA ASN A 230 0.16 3.70 -25.63
C ASN A 230 0.02 4.78 -26.72
N THR A 231 -0.87 5.75 -26.50
CA THR A 231 -0.72 7.05 -27.17
C THR A 231 0.59 7.60 -26.67
N ASN A 232 1.48 7.99 -27.57
CA ASN A 232 2.78 8.58 -27.28
C ASN A 232 2.69 9.33 -25.95
N ASN A 233 3.38 8.83 -24.91
CA ASN A 233 3.31 9.33 -23.53
C ASN A 233 3.93 10.73 -23.48
N ILE A 234 3.27 11.69 -24.12
CA ILE A 234 3.70 13.07 -24.25
C ILE A 234 2.88 13.87 -23.25
N PHE A 235 3.55 14.55 -22.34
CA PHE A 235 2.93 15.40 -21.34
C PHE A 235 3.53 16.81 -21.38
N LEU A 236 2.71 17.80 -21.11
CA LEU A 236 3.19 19.15 -20.87
C LEU A 236 3.85 19.22 -19.50
N LYS A 237 5.16 19.49 -19.44
CA LYS A 237 5.90 19.67 -18.18
C LYS A 237 5.74 21.09 -17.64
N GLU A 238 6.03 22.07 -18.48
CA GLU A 238 6.06 23.49 -18.10
C GLU A 238 5.76 24.38 -19.31
N TYR A 239 5.16 25.54 -19.08
CA TYR A 239 5.04 26.60 -20.08
C TYR A 239 5.54 27.91 -19.51
N LYS A 240 6.57 28.47 -20.13
CA LYS A 240 7.20 29.73 -19.72
C LYS A 240 7.80 30.44 -20.93
N ASN A 241 7.68 31.76 -20.96
CA ASN A 241 8.27 32.60 -22.02
C ASN A 241 7.86 32.15 -23.44
N LYS A 242 6.59 31.80 -23.66
CA LYS A 242 6.05 31.29 -24.95
C LYS A 242 6.72 29.98 -25.42
N LYS A 243 7.34 29.23 -24.53
CA LYS A 243 7.91 27.90 -24.77
C LYS A 243 7.20 26.88 -23.90
N ALA A 244 6.74 25.80 -24.50
CA ALA A 244 6.20 24.63 -23.81
C ALA A 244 7.27 23.53 -23.80
N ILE A 245 7.52 22.98 -22.62
CA ILE A 245 8.40 21.82 -22.45
C ILE A 245 7.50 20.60 -22.34
N PHE A 246 7.70 19.67 -23.24
CA PHE A 246 7.00 18.38 -23.22
C PHE A 246 7.95 17.28 -22.76
N THR A 247 7.44 16.38 -21.94
CA THR A 247 8.13 15.14 -21.57
C THR A 247 7.47 13.99 -22.30
N TYR A 248 8.26 13.04 -22.77
CA TYR A 248 7.78 11.82 -23.44
C TYR A 248 8.72 10.66 -23.21
N THR A 249 8.19 9.43 -23.32
CA THR A 249 8.97 8.22 -23.14
C THR A 249 9.21 7.57 -24.50
N LEU A 250 10.48 7.39 -24.87
CA LEU A 250 10.88 6.68 -26.07
C LEU A 250 11.83 5.54 -25.69
N ASN A 251 11.45 4.31 -26.03
CA ASN A 251 12.21 3.09 -25.69
C ASN A 251 12.52 2.95 -24.18
N GLY A 252 11.56 3.32 -23.31
CA GLY A 252 11.73 3.25 -21.85
C GLY A 252 12.57 4.39 -21.25
N ILE A 253 13.04 5.34 -22.04
CA ILE A 253 13.84 6.49 -21.59
C ILE A 253 12.97 7.75 -21.67
N GLU A 254 12.85 8.46 -20.55
CA GLU A 254 12.16 9.75 -20.51
C GLU A 254 13.04 10.82 -21.18
N ARG A 255 12.43 11.58 -22.09
CA ARG A 255 13.06 12.66 -22.86
C ARG A 255 12.24 13.93 -22.75
N GLU A 256 12.88 15.06 -22.99
CA GLU A 256 12.24 16.37 -22.99
C GLU A 256 12.45 17.05 -24.33
N GLU A 257 11.40 17.73 -24.82
CA GLU A 257 11.45 18.56 -26.03
C GLU A 257 10.78 19.90 -25.75
N THR A 258 11.40 20.98 -26.22
CA THR A 258 10.91 22.34 -26.01
C THR A 258 10.36 22.89 -27.32
N ILE A 259 9.08 23.21 -27.35
CA ILE A 259 8.36 23.73 -28.52
C ILE A 259 7.94 25.17 -28.20
N LYS A 260 8.16 26.08 -29.17
CA LYS A 260 7.64 27.45 -29.06
C LYS A 260 6.19 27.51 -29.57
N LEU A 261 5.48 28.50 -29.07
CA LEU A 261 4.15 28.79 -29.62
C LEU A 261 4.27 29.08 -31.14
N GLN A 262 3.42 28.48 -31.95
CA GLN A 262 3.39 28.47 -33.41
C GLN A 262 4.47 27.60 -34.08
N ASP A 263 5.27 26.85 -33.34
CA ASP A 263 6.19 25.86 -33.91
C ASP A 263 5.49 24.47 -34.00
N SER A 264 5.97 23.66 -34.96
CA SER A 264 5.49 22.30 -35.15
C SER A 264 6.14 21.32 -34.15
N PHE A 265 5.39 20.29 -33.75
CA PHE A 265 5.85 19.23 -32.89
C PHE A 265 5.99 17.90 -33.65
N SER A 266 7.22 17.46 -33.85
CA SER A 266 7.55 16.29 -34.68
C SER A 266 6.89 15.00 -34.19
N LEU A 267 6.75 14.84 -32.90
CA LEU A 267 6.13 13.66 -32.26
C LEU A 267 4.60 13.61 -32.47
N LEU A 268 3.97 14.71 -32.89
CA LEU A 268 2.56 14.82 -33.22
C LEU A 268 2.33 15.04 -34.70
N ASN A 269 3.06 14.34 -35.55
CA ASN A 269 2.93 14.46 -37.00
C ASN A 269 3.09 15.91 -37.48
N ASN A 270 3.96 16.69 -36.88
CA ASN A 270 4.20 18.10 -37.13
C ASN A 270 3.01 19.03 -36.86
N ALA A 271 2.09 18.63 -35.95
CA ALA A 271 1.05 19.52 -35.47
C ALA A 271 1.65 20.79 -34.85
N ILE A 272 1.00 21.94 -35.06
CA ILE A 272 1.48 23.25 -34.63
C ILE A 272 0.87 23.58 -33.25
N LEU A 273 1.72 23.96 -32.28
CA LEU A 273 1.28 24.41 -30.97
C LEU A 273 0.61 25.79 -31.08
N THR A 274 -0.69 25.85 -30.92
CA THR A 274 -1.49 27.08 -31.10
C THR A 274 -1.66 27.89 -29.83
N GLN A 275 -1.87 27.21 -28.68
CA GLN A 275 -2.13 27.84 -27.39
C GLN A 275 -1.69 26.95 -26.24
N VAL A 276 -1.29 27.57 -25.12
CA VAL A 276 -1.17 26.88 -23.82
C VAL A 276 -1.97 27.65 -22.78
N LYS A 277 -2.98 27.00 -22.21
CA LYS A 277 -3.88 27.58 -21.20
C LYS A 277 -4.35 26.47 -20.23
N ASP A 278 -4.53 26.80 -18.95
CA ASP A 278 -5.09 25.90 -17.93
C ASP A 278 -4.38 24.53 -17.83
N ASN A 279 -3.03 24.55 -17.92
CA ASN A 279 -2.17 23.36 -17.91
C ASN A 279 -2.39 22.43 -19.14
N LYS A 280 -2.96 22.94 -20.22
CA LYS A 280 -3.19 22.21 -21.48
C LYS A 280 -2.51 22.93 -22.64
N ALA A 281 -1.88 22.17 -23.50
CA ALA A 281 -1.32 22.63 -24.77
C ALA A 281 -2.25 22.20 -25.92
N TYR A 282 -2.68 23.17 -26.71
CA TYR A 282 -3.62 22.98 -27.82
C TYR A 282 -2.86 23.04 -29.13
N PHE A 283 -3.13 22.14 -30.05
CA PHE A 283 -2.53 22.05 -31.36
C PHE A 283 -3.56 22.32 -32.47
N ASN A 284 -3.09 22.63 -33.67
CA ASN A 284 -3.94 22.98 -34.81
C ASN A 284 -4.75 21.79 -35.36
N ASP A 285 -4.39 20.58 -35.03
CA ASP A 285 -5.07 19.33 -35.38
C ASP A 285 -6.08 18.87 -34.29
N GLU A 286 -6.48 19.80 -33.41
CA GLU A 286 -7.35 19.55 -32.27
C GLU A 286 -6.73 18.68 -31.17
N THR A 287 -5.48 18.25 -31.31
CA THR A 287 -4.78 17.51 -30.24
C THR A 287 -4.61 18.40 -29.00
N ILE A 288 -4.89 17.85 -27.84
CA ILE A 288 -4.69 18.51 -26.55
C ILE A 288 -3.73 17.67 -25.73
N ILE A 289 -2.60 18.27 -25.32
CA ILE A 289 -1.66 17.64 -24.38
C ILE A 289 -1.80 18.31 -23.03
N GLU A 290 -2.05 17.50 -22.00
CA GLU A 290 -2.22 17.98 -20.63
C GLU A 290 -0.94 17.80 -19.83
N LYS A 291 -0.87 18.51 -18.69
CA LYS A 291 0.20 18.31 -17.74
C LYS A 291 0.09 16.91 -17.13
N LYS A 292 1.22 16.24 -16.91
CA LYS A 292 1.29 14.85 -16.38
C LYS A 292 0.43 14.64 -15.13
N GLU A 293 0.28 15.69 -14.31
CA GLU A 293 -0.47 15.68 -13.05
C GLU A 293 -1.97 16.01 -13.19
N SER A 294 -2.44 16.37 -14.39
CA SER A 294 -3.80 16.89 -14.61
C SER A 294 -4.59 16.17 -15.70
N TYR A 295 -4.16 14.98 -16.12
CA TYR A 295 -4.91 14.24 -17.13
C TYR A 295 -6.29 13.81 -16.61
N VAL A 296 -7.29 13.90 -17.46
CA VAL A 296 -8.63 13.36 -17.24
C VAL A 296 -8.80 12.16 -18.17
N LEU A 297 -9.28 11.05 -17.62
CA LEU A 297 -9.61 9.88 -18.45
C LEU A 297 -10.81 10.21 -19.34
N ASN A 298 -10.76 9.83 -20.59
CA ASN A 298 -11.93 9.91 -21.46
C ASN A 298 -12.91 8.76 -21.16
N ASN A 299 -14.11 8.85 -21.74
CA ASN A 299 -15.18 7.89 -21.51
C ASN A 299 -14.81 6.46 -21.94
N ASP A 300 -14.07 6.31 -23.02
CA ASP A 300 -13.65 5.00 -23.53
C ASP A 300 -12.61 4.36 -22.61
N GLU A 301 -11.65 5.14 -22.11
CA GLU A 301 -10.66 4.68 -21.13
C GLU A 301 -11.34 4.25 -19.83
N ILE A 302 -12.31 5.01 -19.35
CA ILE A 302 -13.10 4.66 -18.15
C ILE A 302 -13.88 3.36 -18.41
N LYS A 303 -14.51 3.21 -19.55
CA LYS A 303 -15.26 2.01 -19.94
C LYS A 303 -14.36 0.77 -19.96
N GLU A 304 -13.19 0.86 -20.54
CA GLU A 304 -12.21 -0.25 -20.59
C GLU A 304 -11.70 -0.63 -19.19
N LEU A 305 -11.40 0.36 -18.32
CA LEU A 305 -11.00 0.09 -16.94
C LEU A 305 -12.12 -0.56 -16.14
N LEU A 306 -13.37 -0.09 -16.28
CA LEU A 306 -14.53 -0.70 -15.63
C LEU A 306 -14.73 -2.15 -16.10
N LYS A 307 -14.66 -2.40 -17.41
CA LYS A 307 -14.79 -3.74 -17.99
C LYS A 307 -13.75 -4.69 -17.41
N LYS A 308 -12.47 -4.30 -17.45
CA LYS A 308 -11.39 -5.12 -16.90
C LYS A 308 -11.52 -5.35 -15.39
N ALA A 309 -11.98 -4.34 -14.64
CA ALA A 309 -12.23 -4.48 -13.21
C ALA A 309 -13.33 -5.52 -12.90
N ILE A 310 -14.39 -5.51 -13.69
CA ILE A 310 -15.48 -6.48 -13.59
C ILE A 310 -14.97 -7.89 -13.95
N ASP A 311 -14.19 -8.01 -15.01
CA ASP A 311 -13.58 -9.29 -15.41
C ASP A 311 -12.70 -9.86 -14.29
N LEU A 312 -11.78 -9.08 -13.75
CA LEU A 312 -10.91 -9.50 -12.64
C LEU A 312 -11.68 -9.84 -11.37
N HIS A 313 -12.78 -9.15 -11.12
CA HIS A 313 -13.63 -9.46 -9.99
C HIS A 313 -14.24 -10.86 -10.13
N PHE A 314 -14.86 -11.15 -11.27
CA PHE A 314 -15.51 -12.45 -11.51
C PHE A 314 -14.50 -13.61 -11.61
N GLU A 315 -13.31 -13.37 -12.19
CA GLU A 315 -12.22 -14.38 -12.23
C GLU A 315 -11.84 -14.87 -10.82
N LYS A 316 -11.94 -13.99 -9.83
CA LYS A 316 -11.64 -14.31 -8.43
C LYS A 316 -12.87 -14.79 -7.66
N GLU A 317 -14.00 -14.16 -7.85
CA GLU A 317 -15.18 -14.32 -7.01
C GLU A 317 -15.62 -15.77 -6.91
N GLU A 318 -15.69 -16.50 -8.03
CA GLU A 318 -16.08 -17.91 -8.02
C GLU A 318 -15.12 -18.79 -7.21
N LYS A 319 -13.80 -18.55 -7.36
CA LYS A 319 -12.77 -19.30 -6.63
C LYS A 319 -12.82 -19.03 -5.13
N LEU A 320 -13.03 -17.77 -4.77
CA LEU A 320 -13.09 -17.31 -3.38
C LEU A 320 -14.41 -17.73 -2.72
N PHE A 321 -15.51 -17.70 -3.47
CA PHE A 321 -16.82 -18.16 -3.01
C PHE A 321 -16.80 -19.62 -2.55
N LYS A 322 -16.17 -20.50 -3.31
CA LYS A 322 -15.98 -21.92 -2.93
C LYS A 322 -15.21 -22.11 -1.63
N LYS A 323 -14.40 -21.10 -1.25
CA LYS A 323 -13.64 -21.07 0.02
C LYS A 323 -14.37 -20.31 1.14
N GLY A 324 -15.59 -19.86 0.88
CA GLY A 324 -16.39 -19.05 1.82
C GLY A 324 -15.87 -17.62 1.97
N ILE A 325 -15.15 -17.09 1.00
CA ILE A 325 -14.58 -15.74 1.03
C ILE A 325 -15.34 -14.86 0.04
N LYS A 326 -15.94 -13.79 0.53
CA LYS A 326 -16.63 -12.81 -0.32
C LYS A 326 -15.62 -11.82 -0.89
N ALA A 327 -15.61 -11.63 -2.20
CA ALA A 327 -14.78 -10.66 -2.88
C ALA A 327 -15.46 -9.28 -2.92
N LEU A 328 -14.66 -8.22 -2.68
CA LEU A 328 -15.08 -6.83 -2.83
C LEU A 328 -14.12 -6.10 -3.78
N SER A 329 -14.67 -5.14 -4.54
CA SER A 329 -13.92 -4.26 -5.44
C SER A 329 -14.17 -2.80 -5.07
N LEU A 330 -13.10 -2.01 -5.02
CA LEU A 330 -13.12 -0.58 -4.69
C LEU A 330 -12.74 0.25 -5.91
N PHE A 331 -13.55 1.27 -6.21
CA PHE A 331 -13.33 2.21 -7.31
C PHE A 331 -13.14 3.62 -6.79
N PHE A 332 -12.04 4.25 -7.17
CA PHE A 332 -11.83 5.69 -6.96
C PHE A 332 -12.25 6.44 -8.21
N ILE A 333 -13.33 7.23 -8.09
CA ILE A 333 -13.93 7.99 -9.18
C ILE A 333 -13.60 9.48 -9.08
N PRO A 334 -13.62 10.25 -10.21
CA PRO A 334 -13.27 11.66 -10.21
C PRO A 334 -14.28 12.54 -9.45
N ASN A 335 -15.57 12.37 -9.70
CA ASN A 335 -16.61 13.23 -9.15
C ASN A 335 -17.82 12.44 -8.65
N ILE A 336 -18.52 12.98 -7.66
CA ILE A 336 -19.75 12.40 -7.14
C ILE A 336 -20.84 12.35 -8.22
N THR A 337 -20.89 13.36 -9.08
CA THR A 337 -21.87 13.47 -10.17
C THR A 337 -21.77 12.33 -11.19
N ASP A 338 -20.60 11.73 -11.34
CA ASP A 338 -20.40 10.58 -12.23
C ASP A 338 -21.08 9.30 -11.72
N PHE A 339 -21.51 9.30 -10.44
CA PHE A 339 -22.22 8.19 -9.81
C PHE A 339 -23.64 8.56 -9.34
N ARG A 340 -23.90 9.82 -8.93
CA ARG A 340 -25.16 10.30 -8.35
C ARG A 340 -25.82 11.46 -9.11
N GLY A 341 -25.35 11.84 -10.28
CA GLY A 341 -25.92 12.91 -11.09
C GLY A 341 -27.22 12.50 -11.78
N GLU A 342 -27.84 13.42 -12.51
CA GLU A 342 -29.02 13.14 -13.33
C GLU A 342 -28.73 12.13 -14.45
N SER A 343 -27.48 12.14 -14.98
CA SER A 343 -27.01 11.19 -15.99
C SER A 343 -25.63 10.66 -15.59
N PRO A 344 -25.55 9.77 -14.59
CA PRO A 344 -24.29 9.35 -13.98
C PRO A 344 -23.54 8.36 -14.90
N PHE A 345 -22.59 8.86 -15.66
CA PHE A 345 -21.88 8.08 -16.69
C PHE A 345 -21.22 6.81 -16.13
N ILE A 346 -20.45 6.92 -15.04
CA ILE A 346 -19.72 5.78 -14.48
C ILE A 346 -20.69 4.72 -13.95
N LYS A 347 -21.74 5.12 -13.24
CA LYS A 347 -22.73 4.19 -12.72
C LYS A 347 -23.45 3.46 -13.85
N ASN A 348 -23.96 4.19 -14.85
CA ASN A 348 -24.73 3.61 -15.95
C ASN A 348 -23.85 2.65 -16.79
N THR A 349 -22.61 3.07 -17.11
CA THR A 349 -21.65 2.23 -17.83
C THR A 349 -21.27 0.98 -17.04
N PHE A 350 -21.07 1.11 -15.72
CA PHE A 350 -20.79 -0.04 -14.86
C PHE A 350 -21.97 -1.03 -14.84
N GLU A 351 -23.19 -0.54 -14.69
CA GLU A 351 -24.39 -1.40 -14.66
C GLU A 351 -24.59 -2.16 -15.97
N GLU A 352 -24.35 -1.50 -17.11
CA GLU A 352 -24.41 -2.12 -18.44
C GLU A 352 -23.38 -3.24 -18.57
N LEU A 353 -22.11 -2.94 -18.33
CA LEU A 353 -21.01 -3.90 -18.42
C LEU A 353 -21.16 -5.07 -17.42
N TYR A 354 -21.64 -4.78 -16.21
CA TYR A 354 -21.93 -5.81 -15.23
C TYR A 354 -23.02 -6.78 -15.70
N LYS A 355 -24.13 -6.25 -16.22
CA LYS A 355 -25.22 -7.07 -16.75
C LYS A 355 -24.79 -7.94 -17.91
N GLU A 356 -23.94 -7.43 -18.80
CA GLU A 356 -23.33 -8.19 -19.90
C GLU A 356 -22.46 -9.34 -19.36
N LYS A 357 -21.50 -9.01 -18.48
CA LYS A 357 -20.59 -10.00 -17.91
C LYS A 357 -21.30 -11.06 -17.10
N ARG A 358 -22.28 -10.67 -16.28
CA ARG A 358 -23.12 -11.61 -15.53
C ARG A 358 -23.85 -12.60 -16.45
N LYS A 359 -24.38 -12.15 -17.60
CA LYS A 359 -25.01 -13.04 -18.60
C LYS A 359 -24.00 -14.05 -19.15
N GLU A 360 -22.76 -13.66 -19.38
CA GLU A 360 -21.69 -14.58 -19.81
C GLU A 360 -21.39 -15.61 -18.73
N ILE A 361 -21.18 -15.18 -17.49
CA ILE A 361 -20.87 -16.05 -16.35
C ILE A 361 -22.00 -17.08 -16.12
N LEU A 362 -23.26 -16.65 -16.15
CA LEU A 362 -24.38 -17.57 -15.94
C LEU A 362 -24.56 -18.65 -17.02
N LYS A 363 -23.90 -18.52 -18.19
CA LYS A 363 -23.84 -19.56 -19.22
C LYS A 363 -22.81 -20.65 -18.91
N LEU A 364 -21.90 -20.40 -17.97
CA LEU A 364 -20.89 -21.35 -17.56
C LEU A 364 -21.48 -22.42 -16.63
N ASN A 365 -20.78 -23.54 -16.48
CA ASN A 365 -21.16 -24.58 -15.52
C ASN A 365 -20.69 -24.19 -14.10
N LEU A 366 -21.52 -23.42 -13.40
CA LEU A 366 -21.22 -22.88 -12.08
C LEU A 366 -21.68 -23.81 -10.95
N ASP A 367 -21.06 -23.64 -9.77
CA ASP A 367 -21.59 -24.19 -8.50
C ASP A 367 -23.01 -23.64 -8.28
N VAL A 368 -23.96 -24.53 -7.90
CA VAL A 368 -25.37 -24.18 -7.72
C VAL A 368 -25.54 -23.02 -6.72
N ARG A 369 -24.84 -23.07 -5.60
CA ARG A 369 -24.92 -22.04 -4.54
C ARG A 369 -24.36 -20.69 -5.03
N TYR A 370 -23.35 -20.71 -5.89
CA TYR A 370 -22.81 -19.48 -6.47
C TYR A 370 -23.80 -18.89 -7.47
N LYS A 371 -24.51 -19.72 -8.24
CA LYS A 371 -25.57 -19.28 -9.13
C LYS A 371 -26.73 -18.64 -8.35
N GLU A 372 -27.19 -19.27 -7.27
CA GLU A 372 -28.18 -18.72 -6.36
C GLU A 372 -27.75 -17.41 -5.73
N TYR A 373 -26.44 -17.26 -5.42
CA TYR A 373 -25.90 -16.01 -4.92
C TYR A 373 -25.99 -14.90 -5.96
N LEU A 374 -25.68 -15.17 -7.22
CA LEU A 374 -25.79 -14.23 -8.32
C LEU A 374 -27.26 -13.85 -8.64
N GLU A 375 -28.20 -14.71 -8.36
CA GLU A 375 -29.64 -14.42 -8.54
C GLU A 375 -30.13 -13.28 -7.64
N LYS A 376 -29.51 -13.07 -6.49
CA LYS A 376 -29.80 -11.98 -5.55
C LYS A 376 -29.28 -10.61 -5.98
N ASP A 377 -28.63 -10.49 -7.14
CA ASP A 377 -28.04 -9.25 -7.64
C ASP A 377 -29.06 -8.16 -7.94
N PHE A 378 -30.31 -8.53 -8.16
CA PHE A 378 -31.39 -7.61 -8.47
C PHE A 378 -32.42 -7.57 -7.33
N ASP A 379 -33.05 -6.42 -7.14
CA ASP A 379 -34.23 -6.30 -6.30
C ASP A 379 -35.50 -6.72 -7.09
N GLU A 380 -36.62 -6.77 -6.40
CA GLU A 380 -37.93 -7.12 -7.00
C GLU A 380 -38.35 -6.16 -8.12
N ALA A 381 -37.85 -4.92 -8.10
CA ALA A 381 -38.10 -3.92 -9.14
C ALA A 381 -37.07 -4.00 -10.30
N GLY A 382 -36.17 -4.97 -10.28
CA GLY A 382 -35.14 -5.15 -11.33
C GLY A 382 -33.94 -4.21 -11.22
N ASN A 383 -33.77 -3.50 -10.11
CA ASN A 383 -32.60 -2.66 -9.88
C ASN A 383 -31.40 -3.48 -9.39
N LEU A 384 -30.23 -3.11 -9.85
CA LEU A 384 -28.98 -3.77 -9.45
C LEU A 384 -28.59 -3.39 -8.01
N ARG A 385 -28.30 -4.39 -7.17
CA ARG A 385 -27.96 -4.25 -5.74
C ARG A 385 -26.50 -4.46 -5.43
N VAL A 386 -25.66 -4.72 -6.43
CA VAL A 386 -24.27 -5.14 -6.25
C VAL A 386 -23.32 -3.99 -5.98
N HIS A 387 -23.72 -2.74 -6.18
CA HIS A 387 -22.86 -1.57 -6.04
C HIS A 387 -23.43 -0.51 -5.12
N GLN A 388 -22.55 0.30 -4.52
CA GLN A 388 -22.89 1.45 -3.71
C GLN A 388 -21.81 2.50 -3.76
N GLY A 389 -22.20 3.79 -3.71
CA GLY A 389 -21.29 4.92 -3.57
C GLY A 389 -21.17 5.37 -2.12
N TYR A 390 -19.94 5.67 -1.68
CA TYR A 390 -19.67 6.35 -0.41
C TYR A 390 -18.85 7.61 -0.65
N PHE A 391 -19.36 8.76 -0.22
CA PHE A 391 -18.76 10.07 -0.48
C PHE A 391 -18.66 10.91 0.80
N SER A 392 -17.59 11.70 0.95
CA SER A 392 -17.42 12.59 2.09
C SER A 392 -18.43 13.73 2.02
N GLY A 393 -19.21 13.90 3.08
CA GLY A 393 -20.28 14.91 3.13
C GLY A 393 -21.69 14.33 3.06
N ASP A 394 -21.83 13.02 2.86
CA ASP A 394 -23.10 12.29 2.99
C ASP A 394 -23.62 12.38 4.43
N LYS A 395 -24.15 13.54 4.78
CA LYS A 395 -24.98 13.72 5.96
C LYS A 395 -26.43 13.51 5.57
N GLY A 396 -26.85 12.24 5.58
CA GLY A 396 -28.20 11.88 5.32
C GLY A 396 -28.60 12.09 3.84
N SER A 397 -28.41 11.07 3.02
CA SER A 397 -29.11 10.99 1.75
C SER A 397 -30.61 10.92 2.02
N PRO A 398 -31.45 11.64 1.25
CA PRO A 398 -32.91 11.54 1.38
C PRO A 398 -33.43 10.15 1.01
N ASP A 399 -32.60 9.28 0.41
CA ASP A 399 -32.96 7.93 0.02
C ASP A 399 -32.52 6.91 1.08
N GLU A 400 -33.47 6.23 1.72
CA GLU A 400 -33.23 5.17 2.72
C GLU A 400 -32.31 4.05 2.20
N LYS A 401 -32.36 3.72 0.91
CA LYS A 401 -31.51 2.68 0.31
C LYS A 401 -30.04 3.09 0.28
N GLU A 402 -29.77 4.36 0.00
CA GLU A 402 -28.40 4.90 0.04
C GLU A 402 -27.86 5.00 1.47
N ALA A 403 -28.68 5.44 2.42
CA ALA A 403 -28.32 5.49 3.83
C ALA A 403 -27.97 4.11 4.39
N ASN A 404 -28.75 3.08 4.04
CA ASN A 404 -28.48 1.70 4.43
C ASN A 404 -27.19 1.14 3.80
N GLY A 405 -26.89 1.49 2.55
CA GLY A 405 -25.64 1.11 1.88
C GLY A 405 -24.41 1.75 2.53
N VAL A 406 -24.48 3.02 2.87
CA VAL A 406 -23.42 3.74 3.59
C VAL A 406 -23.20 3.13 4.97
N LYS A 407 -24.27 2.81 5.71
CA LYS A 407 -24.21 2.14 7.00
C LYS A 407 -23.53 0.77 6.90
N LEU A 408 -23.89 -0.01 5.88
CA LEU A 408 -23.29 -1.32 5.62
C LEU A 408 -21.77 -1.22 5.36
N ILE A 409 -21.32 -0.22 4.61
CA ILE A 409 -19.91 -0.01 4.31
C ILE A 409 -19.12 0.41 5.55
N LEU A 410 -19.65 1.31 6.37
CA LEU A 410 -18.92 1.93 7.49
C LEU A 410 -19.06 1.18 8.80
N GLU A 411 -20.31 0.80 9.16
CA GLU A 411 -20.66 0.32 10.49
C GLU A 411 -20.85 -1.19 10.54
N GLU A 412 -21.48 -1.78 9.51
CA GLU A 412 -21.85 -3.20 9.49
C GLU A 412 -20.85 -4.03 8.65
N LYS A 413 -19.54 -3.87 8.90
CA LYS A 413 -18.47 -4.53 8.11
C LYS A 413 -18.61 -6.04 8.04
N GLU A 414 -19.04 -6.70 9.13
CA GLU A 414 -19.25 -8.15 9.16
C GLU A 414 -20.39 -8.59 8.24
N LYS A 415 -21.48 -7.83 8.22
CA LYS A 415 -22.59 -8.08 7.33
C LYS A 415 -22.21 -7.82 5.86
N LEU A 416 -21.36 -6.83 5.60
CA LEU A 416 -20.80 -6.60 4.27
C LEU A 416 -20.02 -7.82 3.77
N LEU A 417 -19.34 -8.54 4.67
CA LEU A 417 -18.57 -9.75 4.34
C LEU A 417 -19.40 -11.03 4.26
N SER A 418 -20.68 -10.97 4.66
CA SER A 418 -21.62 -12.08 4.52
C SER A 418 -22.14 -12.19 3.08
N PHE A 419 -22.45 -13.41 2.66
CA PHE A 419 -23.14 -13.69 1.38
C PHE A 419 -24.65 -13.36 1.42
N ASP A 420 -25.17 -12.88 2.57
CA ASP A 420 -26.55 -12.41 2.68
C ASP A 420 -26.76 -11.08 1.99
N THR A 421 -25.69 -10.32 1.74
CA THR A 421 -25.72 -9.07 1.02
C THR A 421 -25.09 -9.22 -0.37
N SER A 422 -25.76 -8.63 -1.38
CA SER A 422 -25.26 -8.63 -2.77
C SER A 422 -24.19 -7.55 -3.02
N LEU A 423 -24.03 -6.58 -2.12
CA LEU A 423 -23.07 -5.48 -2.30
C LEU A 423 -21.62 -6.01 -2.39
N ARG A 424 -20.96 -5.73 -3.52
CA ARG A 424 -19.60 -6.18 -3.84
C ARG A 424 -18.71 -5.09 -4.43
N PHE A 425 -19.31 -4.06 -5.05
CA PHE A 425 -18.62 -2.98 -5.74
C PHE A 425 -18.86 -1.66 -5.03
N ILE A 426 -17.78 -1.03 -4.56
CA ILE A 426 -17.82 0.19 -3.76
C ILE A 426 -17.18 1.30 -4.55
N PHE A 427 -17.90 2.41 -4.73
CA PHE A 427 -17.41 3.60 -5.41
C PHE A 427 -17.17 4.73 -4.41
N SER A 428 -16.04 5.41 -4.54
CA SER A 428 -15.70 6.53 -3.66
C SER A 428 -14.94 7.60 -4.43
N VAL A 429 -15.16 8.86 -4.08
CA VAL A 429 -14.31 9.97 -4.54
C VAL A 429 -13.25 10.13 -3.47
N TRP A 430 -12.70 10.12 -2.73
CA TRP A 430 -11.68 10.35 -1.71
C TRP A 430 -12.13 10.02 -0.26
N ALA A 431 -13.42 9.74 -0.05
CA ALA A 431 -13.97 9.58 1.30
C ALA A 431 -13.45 8.36 2.06
N LEU A 432 -13.09 7.30 1.34
CA LEU A 432 -12.56 6.06 1.93
C LEU A 432 -11.03 6.04 2.02
N GLN A 433 -10.35 7.18 1.81
CA GLN A 433 -8.89 7.25 1.82
C GLN A 433 -8.27 7.05 3.20
N GLU A 434 -8.98 7.41 4.27
CA GLU A 434 -8.47 7.32 5.62
C GLU A 434 -9.49 6.70 6.57
N GLY A 435 -9.02 5.77 7.40
CA GLY A 435 -9.80 5.16 8.47
C GLY A 435 -10.75 4.02 8.05
N TRP A 436 -11.04 3.86 6.76
CA TRP A 436 -11.80 2.70 6.29
C TRP A 436 -10.88 1.60 5.79
N ASP A 437 -11.13 0.41 6.24
CA ASP A 437 -10.38 -0.78 5.86
C ASP A 437 -11.31 -1.98 5.81
N ASN A 438 -11.18 -2.76 4.76
CA ASN A 438 -11.90 -4.02 4.64
C ASN A 438 -10.94 -5.10 4.15
N PRO A 439 -10.84 -6.24 4.86
CA PRO A 439 -9.89 -7.29 4.53
C PRO A 439 -10.17 -7.96 3.17
N ASN A 440 -11.41 -7.91 2.71
CA ASN A 440 -11.83 -8.61 1.50
C ASN A 440 -11.87 -7.74 0.24
N ILE A 441 -11.15 -6.62 0.25
CA ILE A 441 -10.85 -5.88 -0.98
C ILE A 441 -9.82 -6.69 -1.79
N PHE A 442 -10.20 -7.09 -3.00
CA PHE A 442 -9.35 -7.84 -3.92
C PHE A 442 -9.03 -7.11 -5.21
N THR A 443 -9.82 -6.09 -5.53
CA THR A 443 -9.60 -5.26 -6.72
C THR A 443 -9.74 -3.79 -6.33
N LEU A 444 -8.77 -2.97 -6.73
CA LEU A 444 -8.76 -1.53 -6.57
C LEU A 444 -8.59 -0.91 -7.94
N THR A 445 -9.55 -0.10 -8.37
CA THR A 445 -9.53 0.55 -9.68
C THR A 445 -9.48 2.05 -9.53
N LYS A 446 -8.52 2.68 -10.18
CA LYS A 446 -8.32 4.11 -10.15
C LYS A 446 -8.83 4.72 -11.45
N LEU A 447 -9.99 5.39 -11.37
CA LEU A 447 -10.63 6.09 -12.49
C LEU A 447 -10.39 7.60 -12.45
N SER A 448 -9.61 8.08 -11.49
CA SER A 448 -9.26 9.50 -11.35
C SER A 448 -7.78 9.69 -11.20
N ASN A 449 -7.25 10.77 -11.76
CA ASN A 449 -5.90 11.19 -11.41
C ASN A 449 -5.87 11.69 -9.97
N SER A 450 -4.97 11.16 -9.16
CA SER A 450 -4.73 11.71 -7.83
C SER A 450 -3.71 12.83 -7.93
N SER A 451 -4.19 14.05 -8.07
CA SER A 451 -3.38 15.25 -7.77
C SER A 451 -3.21 15.44 -6.25
N SER A 452 -3.76 14.55 -5.43
CA SER A 452 -3.71 14.67 -3.98
C SER A 452 -2.36 14.22 -3.42
N GLN A 453 -1.91 14.91 -2.38
CA GLN A 453 -0.69 14.63 -1.60
C GLN A 453 -0.70 13.28 -0.87
N ILE A 454 -1.70 12.42 -1.13
CA ILE A 454 -1.77 11.11 -0.50
C ILE A 454 -0.91 10.15 -1.30
N SER A 455 0.01 9.51 -0.60
CA SER A 455 0.92 8.56 -1.18
C SER A 455 0.17 7.39 -1.84
N ILE A 456 0.70 6.90 -2.95
CA ILE A 456 0.15 5.73 -3.65
C ILE A 456 0.13 4.53 -2.69
N HIS A 457 1.15 4.39 -1.87
CA HIS A 457 1.27 3.33 -0.85
C HIS A 457 0.11 3.35 0.15
N GLN A 458 -0.33 4.54 0.61
CA GLN A 458 -1.48 4.66 1.51
C GLN A 458 -2.81 4.27 0.86
N GLN A 459 -2.97 4.55 -0.44
CA GLN A 459 -4.15 4.13 -1.20
C GLN A 459 -4.21 2.59 -1.32
N VAL A 460 -3.07 1.99 -1.66
CA VAL A 460 -2.92 0.54 -1.79
C VAL A 460 -3.08 -0.17 -0.44
N GLY A 461 -2.59 0.44 0.63
CA GLY A 461 -2.67 -0.08 1.99
C GLY A 461 -4.08 -0.51 2.44
N ARG A 462 -5.12 0.07 1.83
CA ARG A 462 -6.53 -0.30 2.09
C ARG A 462 -6.89 -1.72 1.72
N GLY A 463 -6.23 -2.26 0.70
CA GLY A 463 -6.45 -3.61 0.19
C GLY A 463 -5.42 -4.65 0.66
N LEU A 464 -4.37 -4.25 1.40
CA LEU A 464 -3.28 -5.15 1.77
C LEU A 464 -3.62 -6.16 2.87
N ARG A 465 -4.68 -5.94 3.65
CA ARG A 465 -5.06 -6.86 4.72
C ARG A 465 -5.37 -8.25 4.20
N LEU A 466 -4.90 -9.27 4.90
CA LEU A 466 -5.28 -10.65 4.61
C LEU A 466 -6.78 -10.82 4.72
N CYS A 467 -7.37 -11.56 3.79
CA CYS A 467 -8.80 -11.77 3.74
C CYS A 467 -9.31 -12.63 4.90
N VAL A 468 -10.61 -12.53 5.12
CA VAL A 468 -11.35 -13.35 6.09
C VAL A 468 -12.46 -14.13 5.38
N ASN A 469 -12.77 -15.32 5.87
CA ASN A 469 -13.90 -16.09 5.37
C ASN A 469 -15.22 -15.67 6.08
N ASN A 470 -16.33 -16.24 5.65
CA ASN A 470 -17.67 -15.99 6.20
C ASN A 470 -17.87 -16.44 7.67
N LYS A 471 -16.88 -17.14 8.23
CA LYS A 471 -16.82 -17.50 9.67
C LYS A 471 -15.94 -16.54 10.48
N GLY A 472 -15.49 -15.44 9.88
CA GLY A 472 -14.61 -14.45 10.50
C GLY A 472 -13.16 -14.90 10.69
N LYS A 473 -12.77 -16.08 10.16
CA LYS A 473 -11.39 -16.56 10.26
C LYS A 473 -10.52 -15.90 9.19
N ARG A 474 -9.39 -15.35 9.61
CA ARG A 474 -8.37 -14.77 8.72
C ARG A 474 -7.61 -15.88 8.01
N ILE A 475 -7.44 -15.71 6.70
CA ILE A 475 -6.71 -16.67 5.86
C ILE A 475 -5.23 -16.34 5.93
N THR A 476 -4.59 -16.82 6.96
CA THR A 476 -3.15 -16.67 7.21
C THR A 476 -2.37 -17.80 6.52
N HIS A 477 -1.06 -17.65 6.44
CA HIS A 477 -0.17 -18.70 5.93
C HIS A 477 -0.28 -19.99 6.73
N ASN A 478 -0.34 -19.89 8.06
CA ASN A 478 -0.59 -21.04 8.95
C ASN A 478 -1.97 -21.68 8.71
N TYR A 479 -3.02 -20.89 8.44
CA TYR A 479 -4.36 -21.43 8.12
C TYR A 479 -4.35 -22.28 6.85
N LEU A 480 -3.40 -22.08 5.97
CA LEU A 480 -3.20 -22.79 4.70
C LEU A 480 -2.05 -23.81 4.79
N ASP A 481 -1.75 -24.33 5.98
CA ASP A 481 -0.71 -25.32 6.21
C ASP A 481 0.67 -24.93 5.64
N PHE A 482 0.99 -23.61 5.66
CA PHE A 482 2.21 -23.03 5.15
C PHE A 482 2.44 -23.24 3.63
N ASP A 483 1.36 -23.38 2.85
CA ASP A 483 1.42 -23.46 1.39
C ASP A 483 1.50 -22.07 0.75
N ASP A 484 2.68 -21.69 0.28
CA ASP A 484 2.96 -20.40 -0.37
C ASP A 484 2.11 -20.17 -1.62
N ASN A 485 1.93 -21.21 -2.45
CA ASN A 485 1.17 -21.07 -3.69
C ASN A 485 -0.30 -20.80 -3.38
N GLN A 486 -0.86 -21.55 -2.45
CA GLN A 486 -2.25 -21.37 -2.04
C GLN A 486 -2.44 -20.01 -1.35
N PHE A 487 -1.44 -19.56 -0.57
CA PHE A 487 -1.49 -18.25 0.08
C PHE A 487 -1.54 -17.11 -0.95
N TYR A 488 -0.65 -17.11 -1.93
CA TYR A 488 -0.61 -16.06 -2.95
C TYR A 488 -1.73 -16.18 -3.99
N ASP A 489 -2.31 -17.36 -4.18
CA ASP A 489 -3.51 -17.54 -5.02
C ASP A 489 -4.77 -16.93 -4.39
N ILE A 490 -4.79 -16.79 -3.07
CA ILE A 490 -5.90 -16.18 -2.32
C ILE A 490 -5.59 -14.74 -1.95
N ASN A 491 -4.45 -14.50 -1.29
CA ASN A 491 -4.10 -13.21 -0.71
C ASN A 491 -3.31 -12.33 -1.71
N TYR A 492 -3.99 -11.85 -2.75
CA TYR A 492 -3.44 -10.83 -3.64
C TYR A 492 -4.47 -9.74 -3.96
N LEU A 493 -3.96 -8.55 -4.22
CA LEU A 493 -4.73 -7.36 -4.57
C LEU A 493 -4.42 -6.99 -6.02
N ASP A 494 -5.44 -6.97 -6.90
CA ASP A 494 -5.31 -6.37 -8.21
C ASP A 494 -5.53 -4.87 -8.16
N ILE A 495 -4.61 -4.12 -8.72
CA ILE A 495 -4.72 -2.68 -8.90
C ILE A 495 -4.80 -2.38 -10.38
N LEU A 496 -5.85 -1.68 -10.77
CA LEU A 496 -6.03 -1.22 -12.14
C LEU A 496 -5.79 0.29 -12.21
N VAL A 497 -4.88 0.67 -13.11
CA VAL A 497 -4.55 2.06 -13.39
C VAL A 497 -4.50 2.30 -14.90
N SER A 498 -4.70 3.54 -15.32
CA SER A 498 -4.49 3.93 -16.70
C SER A 498 -3.03 3.78 -17.12
N ALA A 499 -2.78 3.40 -18.37
CA ALA A 499 -1.44 3.41 -18.96
C ALA A 499 -0.80 4.82 -19.01
N ARG A 500 -1.57 5.87 -18.78
CA ARG A 500 -1.05 7.24 -18.59
C ARG A 500 -0.25 7.38 -17.29
N GLU A 501 -0.43 6.49 -16.32
CA GLU A 501 0.39 6.42 -15.11
C GLU A 501 1.63 5.55 -15.34
N VAL A 502 2.49 5.96 -16.26
CA VAL A 502 3.64 5.19 -16.78
C VAL A 502 4.55 4.65 -15.68
N HIS A 503 4.79 5.40 -14.63
CA HIS A 503 5.69 5.03 -13.54
C HIS A 503 4.95 4.59 -12.26
N TYR A 504 3.67 4.19 -12.37
CA TYR A 504 2.90 3.83 -11.17
C TYR A 504 3.55 2.72 -10.34
N ILE A 505 4.01 1.66 -11.01
CA ILE A 505 4.66 0.52 -10.35
C ILE A 505 5.97 0.96 -9.70
N GLU A 506 6.80 1.68 -10.45
CA GLU A 506 8.10 2.18 -9.97
C GLU A 506 7.94 3.16 -8.80
N ASN A 507 6.96 4.07 -8.88
CA ASN A 507 6.66 5.00 -7.81
C ASN A 507 6.14 4.27 -6.55
N LEU A 508 5.26 3.28 -6.72
CA LEU A 508 4.78 2.47 -5.60
C LEU A 508 5.92 1.68 -4.95
N GLN A 509 6.77 1.04 -5.76
CA GLN A 509 7.95 0.32 -5.27
C GLN A 509 8.92 1.25 -4.53
N LYS A 510 9.13 2.45 -5.05
CA LYS A 510 9.97 3.47 -4.42
C LYS A 510 9.36 3.95 -3.10
N GLU A 511 8.06 4.25 -3.04
CA GLU A 511 7.40 4.65 -1.79
C GLU A 511 7.48 3.55 -0.71
N VAL A 512 7.35 2.28 -1.12
CA VAL A 512 7.52 1.12 -0.22
C VAL A 512 8.95 1.04 0.30
N LEU A 513 9.94 1.20 -0.55
CA LEU A 513 11.36 1.23 -0.15
C LEU A 513 11.66 2.41 0.80
N ASP A 514 11.22 3.61 0.43
CA ASP A 514 11.42 4.83 1.23
C ASP A 514 10.79 4.71 2.62
N SER A 515 9.61 4.09 2.72
CA SER A 515 8.91 3.87 3.99
C SER A 515 9.49 2.72 4.82
N SER A 516 10.21 1.81 4.18
CA SER A 516 10.85 0.67 4.85
C SER A 516 12.22 1.02 5.44
N PHE A 517 12.72 2.24 5.22
CA PHE A 517 14.06 2.65 5.65
C PHE A 517 15.17 1.69 5.20
N ARG A 518 14.95 0.99 4.11
CA ARG A 518 15.91 0.09 3.48
C ARG A 518 16.54 0.81 2.31
N PHE A 519 17.77 0.46 2.01
CA PHE A 519 18.40 0.98 0.81
C PHE A 519 18.00 0.15 -0.42
N ASP A 520 17.95 0.81 -1.56
CA ASP A 520 17.86 0.13 -2.84
C ASP A 520 19.13 -0.71 -3.06
N SER A 521 18.99 -1.93 -3.58
CA SER A 521 20.13 -2.80 -3.92
C SER A 521 21.11 -2.18 -4.91
N GLN A 522 20.77 -1.04 -5.50
CA GLN A 522 21.61 -0.32 -6.45
C GLN A 522 22.30 0.91 -5.87
N THR A 523 21.76 1.49 -4.78
CA THR A 523 22.25 2.74 -4.19
C THR A 523 22.41 2.63 -2.68
N LEU A 524 23.46 3.26 -2.15
CA LEU A 524 23.75 3.33 -0.72
C LEU A 524 23.89 4.79 -0.30
N GLU A 525 23.06 5.23 0.63
CA GLU A 525 23.10 6.59 1.15
C GLU A 525 24.04 6.68 2.37
N LYS A 526 24.82 7.78 2.44
CA LYS A 526 25.71 8.03 3.56
C LYS A 526 24.95 8.12 4.88
N ASN A 527 23.84 8.85 4.89
CA ASN A 527 23.00 9.03 6.07
C ASN A 527 22.47 7.71 6.63
N PHE A 528 22.18 6.74 5.76
CA PHE A 528 21.81 5.39 6.18
C PHE A 528 22.90 4.72 7.00
N LEU A 529 24.13 4.78 6.53
CA LEU A 529 25.28 4.21 7.25
C LEU A 529 25.61 4.96 8.54
N GLU A 530 25.50 6.28 8.54
CA GLU A 530 25.73 7.12 9.72
C GLU A 530 24.70 6.84 10.83
N ASN A 531 23.46 6.63 10.45
CA ASN A 531 22.39 6.24 11.38
C ASN A 531 22.59 4.83 11.95
N LEU A 532 23.19 3.95 11.15
CA LEU A 532 23.41 2.56 11.49
C LEU A 532 24.63 2.34 12.40
N LEU A 533 25.71 3.06 12.14
CA LEU A 533 27.04 2.76 12.70
C LEU A 533 27.58 3.88 13.60
N ASN A 534 27.34 5.08 13.36
CA ASN A 534 27.82 6.41 13.74
C ASN A 534 28.65 7.03 12.59
N VAL A 535 28.94 8.32 12.70
CA VAL A 535 29.57 9.11 11.62
C VAL A 535 30.97 8.62 11.28
N ASP A 536 31.79 8.33 12.30
CA ASP A 536 33.20 7.96 12.11
C ASP A 536 33.31 6.57 11.45
N LEU A 537 32.65 5.57 12.04
CA LEU A 537 32.65 4.20 11.54
C LEU A 537 32.00 4.08 10.14
N ALA A 538 30.98 4.91 9.87
CA ALA A 538 30.35 4.97 8.54
C ALA A 538 31.32 5.54 7.49
N ASN A 539 32.09 6.56 7.83
CA ASN A 539 33.12 7.11 6.91
C ASN A 539 34.22 6.10 6.62
N ASP A 540 34.70 5.38 7.63
CA ASP A 540 35.73 4.34 7.48
C ASP A 540 35.19 3.18 6.62
N LEU A 541 33.95 2.76 6.85
CA LEU A 541 33.30 1.75 6.04
C LEU A 541 33.11 2.18 4.58
N ILE A 542 32.68 3.41 4.34
CA ILE A 542 32.58 3.98 2.99
C ILE A 542 33.92 3.99 2.29
N TYR A 543 34.96 4.37 3.01
CA TYR A 543 36.33 4.33 2.47
C TYR A 543 36.72 2.91 2.06
N LEU A 544 36.48 1.93 2.94
CA LEU A 544 36.81 0.53 2.67
C LEU A 544 36.01 -0.07 1.52
N LEU A 545 34.71 0.23 1.45
CA LEU A 545 33.84 -0.19 0.34
C LEU A 545 34.30 0.41 -1.01
N LYS A 546 34.79 1.66 -1.02
CA LYS A 546 35.36 2.29 -2.22
C LYS A 546 36.71 1.65 -2.61
N LYS A 547 37.59 1.44 -1.63
CA LYS A 547 38.88 0.77 -1.83
C LYS A 547 38.69 -0.62 -2.45
N SER A 548 37.67 -1.34 -2.00
CA SER A 548 37.30 -2.66 -2.50
C SER A 548 36.50 -2.61 -3.82
N LYS A 549 36.26 -1.44 -4.40
CA LYS A 549 35.48 -1.22 -5.62
C LYS A 549 34.05 -1.76 -5.56
N LEU A 550 33.48 -1.83 -4.37
CA LEU A 550 32.08 -2.29 -4.18
C LEU A 550 31.07 -1.17 -4.39
N ILE A 551 31.49 0.08 -4.18
CA ILE A 551 30.67 1.27 -4.39
C ILE A 551 31.42 2.36 -5.16
N SER A 552 30.66 3.21 -5.88
CA SER A 552 31.17 4.43 -6.52
C SER A 552 30.27 5.63 -6.16
N TYR A 553 30.89 6.81 -6.00
CA TYR A 553 30.11 8.03 -5.68
C TYR A 553 29.40 8.57 -6.91
N ASN A 554 28.08 8.77 -6.80
CA ASN A 554 27.28 9.42 -7.81
C ASN A 554 27.07 10.89 -7.43
N LYS A 555 27.64 11.81 -8.22
CA LYS A 555 27.58 13.26 -7.95
C LYS A 555 26.19 13.85 -8.19
N GLU A 556 25.42 13.31 -9.13
CA GLU A 556 24.10 13.83 -9.50
C GLU A 556 23.06 13.57 -8.41
N GLN A 557 23.13 12.41 -7.75
CA GLN A 557 22.19 11.98 -6.73
C GLN A 557 22.72 12.12 -5.31
N SER A 558 23.99 12.54 -5.14
CA SER A 558 24.67 12.66 -3.83
C SER A 558 24.66 11.37 -3.00
N ASN A 559 24.70 10.22 -3.66
CA ASN A 559 24.71 8.88 -3.06
C ASN A 559 25.82 8.00 -3.62
N TYR A 560 25.90 6.75 -3.17
CA TYR A 560 26.86 5.75 -3.69
C TYR A 560 26.12 4.71 -4.52
N LYS A 561 26.56 4.48 -5.75
CA LYS A 561 26.09 3.37 -6.57
C LYS A 561 26.80 2.10 -6.13
N ILE A 562 26.05 1.02 -5.89
CA ILE A 562 26.58 -0.31 -5.59
C ILE A 562 27.00 -0.96 -6.91
N LEU A 563 28.25 -1.39 -7.00
CA LEU A 563 28.87 -1.97 -8.20
C LEU A 563 28.84 -3.49 -8.19
N SER A 564 28.79 -4.09 -7.00
CA SER A 564 28.79 -5.55 -6.80
C SER A 564 27.97 -5.91 -5.56
N PRO A 565 27.42 -7.11 -5.47
CA PRO A 565 26.68 -7.56 -4.28
C PRO A 565 27.55 -7.47 -3.03
N ILE A 566 27.22 -6.54 -2.14
CA ILE A 566 28.05 -6.26 -0.93
C ILE A 566 28.11 -7.49 -0.04
N TYR A 567 26.99 -8.17 0.22
CA TYR A 567 26.94 -9.36 1.07
C TYR A 567 27.96 -10.42 0.66
N GLU A 568 27.91 -10.85 -0.61
CA GLU A 568 28.82 -11.89 -1.11
C GLU A 568 30.29 -11.46 -1.11
N SER A 569 30.53 -10.16 -1.24
CA SER A 569 31.88 -9.60 -1.33
C SER A 569 32.57 -9.42 0.03
N ILE A 570 31.80 -9.28 1.11
CA ILE A 570 32.34 -8.95 2.44
C ILE A 570 32.13 -10.05 3.49
N LYS A 571 31.24 -11.04 3.27
CA LYS A 571 30.89 -12.07 4.28
C LYS A 571 32.09 -12.83 4.86
N ASP A 572 33.13 -13.03 4.06
CA ASP A 572 34.36 -13.77 4.43
C ASP A 572 35.58 -12.87 4.51
N ASN A 573 35.42 -11.54 4.48
CA ASN A 573 36.52 -10.58 4.41
C ASN A 573 36.92 -10.08 5.82
N GLU A 574 38.15 -10.40 6.25
CA GLU A 574 38.65 -10.08 7.58
C GLU A 574 38.79 -8.56 7.81
N GLU A 575 39.17 -7.77 6.77
CA GLU A 575 39.33 -6.31 6.89
C GLU A 575 37.99 -5.62 7.30
N PHE A 576 36.83 -6.13 6.79
CA PHE A 576 35.54 -5.65 7.19
C PHE A 576 35.11 -6.17 8.56
N LYS A 577 35.50 -7.39 8.92
CA LYS A 577 35.22 -7.95 10.26
C LYS A 577 35.96 -7.18 11.34
N GLU A 578 37.23 -6.86 11.12
CA GLU A 578 38.06 -6.07 12.04
C GLU A 578 37.47 -4.65 12.20
N LEU A 579 37.10 -4.00 11.07
CA LEU A 579 36.50 -2.65 11.10
C LEU A 579 35.20 -2.59 11.87
N LEU A 580 34.31 -3.53 11.62
CA LEU A 580 32.94 -3.50 12.16
C LEU A 580 32.81 -4.19 13.53
N GLY A 581 33.75 -5.06 13.89
CA GLY A 581 33.77 -5.80 15.14
C GLY A 581 32.43 -6.49 15.43
N ASP A 582 31.85 -6.28 16.61
CA ASP A 582 30.58 -6.87 17.04
C ASP A 582 29.38 -6.48 16.16
N LYS A 583 29.52 -5.44 15.32
CA LYS A 583 28.48 -4.99 14.41
C LYS A 583 28.53 -5.68 13.04
N PHE A 584 29.57 -6.50 12.78
CA PHE A 584 29.79 -7.12 11.47
C PHE A 584 28.62 -8.01 11.04
N ASP A 585 28.22 -8.96 11.87
CA ASP A 585 27.13 -9.89 11.54
C ASP A 585 25.79 -9.16 11.35
N LYS A 586 25.56 -8.15 12.17
CA LYS A 586 24.35 -7.30 12.07
C LYS A 586 24.35 -6.52 10.75
N PHE A 587 25.48 -5.91 10.41
CA PHE A 587 25.66 -5.20 9.14
C PHE A 587 25.49 -6.14 7.95
N LEU A 588 26.11 -7.32 8.01
CA LEU A 588 26.02 -8.33 6.97
C LEU A 588 24.58 -8.79 6.70
N ASN A 589 23.79 -8.98 7.77
CA ASN A 589 22.41 -9.38 7.66
C ASN A 589 21.54 -8.35 6.93
N ILE A 590 21.81 -7.04 7.06
CA ILE A 590 21.09 -6.01 6.30
C ILE A 590 21.27 -6.24 4.80
N PHE A 591 22.48 -6.48 4.36
CA PHE A 591 22.78 -6.69 2.94
C PHE A 591 22.26 -8.04 2.44
N LYS A 592 22.18 -9.04 3.33
CA LYS A 592 21.57 -10.34 3.03
C LYS A 592 20.06 -10.23 2.86
N GLU A 593 19.39 -9.53 3.77
CA GLU A 593 17.92 -9.37 3.75
C GLU A 593 17.47 -8.38 2.68
N ASN A 594 18.25 -7.36 2.38
CA ASN A 594 17.94 -6.35 1.37
C ASN A 594 18.25 -6.79 -0.07
N SER A 595 18.85 -7.94 -0.28
CA SER A 595 19.03 -8.50 -1.63
C SER A 595 17.72 -8.97 -2.28
N ASN A 596 16.60 -8.99 -1.53
CA ASN A 596 15.31 -9.44 -2.00
C ASN A 596 14.37 -8.27 -2.26
N ASN A 597 13.92 -8.15 -3.44
CA ASN A 597 13.31 -7.07 -4.15
C ASN A 597 11.85 -6.80 -3.75
N THR A 598 11.45 -5.52 -3.68
CA THR A 598 10.06 -5.05 -3.77
C THR A 598 9.33 -5.63 -4.99
N HIS A 599 10.06 -6.13 -5.99
CA HIS A 599 9.55 -6.82 -7.16
C HIS A 599 8.75 -8.10 -6.86
N GLU A 600 8.97 -8.74 -5.70
CA GLU A 600 8.15 -9.89 -5.29
C GLU A 600 6.82 -9.47 -4.68
N GLN A 601 6.80 -8.37 -3.94
CA GLN A 601 5.60 -7.83 -3.30
C GLN A 601 4.68 -7.14 -4.33
N ILE A 602 5.28 -6.38 -5.26
CA ILE A 602 4.57 -5.57 -6.26
C ILE A 602 5.00 -6.04 -7.64
N ILE A 603 4.11 -6.72 -8.34
CA ILE A 603 4.39 -7.30 -9.65
C ILE A 603 3.54 -6.64 -10.74
N ASN A 604 4.12 -6.56 -11.93
CA ASN A 604 3.38 -6.21 -13.13
C ASN A 604 2.62 -7.45 -13.60
N ALA A 605 1.29 -7.36 -13.68
CA ALA A 605 0.45 -8.48 -14.08
C ALA A 605 0.75 -8.99 -15.49
N LYS A 606 1.24 -8.12 -16.38
CA LYS A 606 1.64 -8.50 -17.76
C LYS A 606 2.88 -9.40 -17.80
N ASN A 607 3.71 -9.38 -16.76
CA ASN A 607 4.96 -10.15 -16.71
C ASN A 607 4.80 -11.51 -16.03
N GLN A 608 3.60 -11.92 -15.63
CA GLN A 608 3.38 -13.18 -14.92
C GLN A 608 3.35 -14.42 -15.82
N ASP A 609 3.12 -14.28 -17.11
CA ASP A 609 2.82 -15.43 -17.99
C ASP A 609 4.01 -16.35 -18.26
N ASN A 610 5.25 -15.99 -17.85
CA ASN A 610 6.45 -16.77 -18.20
C ASN A 610 7.42 -17.05 -17.04
N LYS A 611 7.07 -16.85 -15.77
CA LYS A 611 7.96 -17.22 -14.66
C LYS A 611 7.61 -18.59 -14.09
N VAL A 612 8.41 -19.59 -14.46
CA VAL A 612 8.47 -20.86 -13.72
C VAL A 612 8.93 -20.53 -12.30
N LYS A 613 8.03 -20.59 -11.32
CA LYS A 613 8.40 -20.42 -9.91
C LYS A 613 9.25 -21.60 -9.46
N ILE A 614 10.52 -21.34 -9.19
CA ILE A 614 11.39 -22.34 -8.57
C ILE A 614 10.88 -22.54 -7.14
N ARG A 615 10.48 -23.74 -6.82
CA ARG A 615 10.06 -24.16 -5.47
C ARG A 615 11.28 -24.21 -4.56
N THR A 616 11.60 -23.10 -3.88
CA THR A 616 12.81 -22.99 -3.05
C THR A 616 12.83 -24.00 -1.88
N HIS A 617 11.67 -24.44 -1.37
CA HIS A 617 11.59 -25.49 -0.35
C HIS A 617 12.05 -26.87 -0.85
N LEU A 618 11.96 -27.11 -2.17
CA LEU A 618 12.49 -28.34 -2.79
C LEU A 618 13.99 -28.21 -3.17
N ALA A 619 14.60 -27.04 -2.99
CA ALA A 619 15.99 -26.81 -3.38
C ALA A 619 16.95 -27.73 -2.61
N LYS A 620 16.64 -28.06 -1.36
CA LYS A 620 17.43 -28.99 -0.55
C LYS A 620 17.33 -30.41 -1.10
N ASP A 621 16.13 -30.88 -1.37
CA ASP A 621 15.88 -32.23 -1.93
C ASP A 621 16.43 -32.33 -3.34
N PHE A 622 16.33 -31.26 -4.14
CA PHE A 622 16.95 -31.17 -5.45
C PHE A 622 18.48 -31.19 -5.35
N LYS A 623 19.08 -30.50 -4.40
CA LYS A 623 20.52 -30.51 -4.17
C LYS A 623 21.00 -31.90 -3.78
N GLU A 624 20.30 -32.58 -2.87
CA GLU A 624 20.59 -33.97 -2.50
C GLU A 624 20.45 -34.94 -3.68
N LEU A 625 19.40 -34.77 -4.49
CA LEU A 625 19.20 -35.53 -5.71
C LEU A 625 20.30 -35.28 -6.73
N TRP A 626 20.66 -33.95 -6.92
CA TRP A 626 21.72 -33.54 -7.84
C TRP A 626 23.09 -34.08 -7.43
N GLU A 627 23.42 -34.06 -6.14
CA GLU A 627 24.64 -34.65 -5.61
C GLU A 627 24.72 -36.18 -5.81
N LYS A 628 23.56 -36.87 -5.82
CA LYS A 628 23.47 -38.30 -6.14
C LYS A 628 23.62 -38.58 -7.65
N ILE A 629 23.06 -37.72 -8.49
CA ILE A 629 23.06 -37.88 -9.94
C ILE A 629 24.39 -37.37 -10.55
N ASN A 630 24.96 -36.34 -10.01
CA ASN A 630 26.20 -35.68 -10.52
C ASN A 630 27.49 -36.45 -10.10
N LYS A 631 27.37 -37.71 -9.75
CA LYS A 631 28.53 -38.59 -9.62
C LYS A 631 29.09 -38.85 -11.00
N LYS A 632 30.36 -38.53 -11.26
CA LYS A 632 31.04 -38.86 -12.50
C LYS A 632 31.00 -40.39 -12.72
N ALA A 633 30.10 -40.80 -13.57
CA ALA A 633 30.08 -42.15 -14.08
C ALA A 633 30.68 -42.15 -15.49
N GLN A 634 31.72 -42.92 -15.71
CA GLN A 634 32.25 -43.09 -17.03
C GLN A 634 31.45 -44.25 -17.69
N ILE A 635 30.57 -43.84 -18.60
CA ILE A 635 29.80 -44.81 -19.40
C ILE A 635 30.67 -45.15 -20.60
N ILE A 636 31.13 -46.40 -20.68
CA ILE A 636 31.84 -46.89 -21.84
C ILE A 636 30.83 -47.61 -22.71
N TYR A 637 30.52 -47.01 -23.86
CA TYR A 637 29.69 -47.65 -24.87
C TYR A 637 30.53 -48.56 -25.72
N GLN A 638 30.15 -49.83 -25.83
CA GLN A 638 30.75 -50.80 -26.78
C GLN A 638 29.79 -50.98 -27.94
N ASN A 639 30.35 -50.93 -29.17
CA ASN A 639 29.60 -51.14 -30.43
C ASN A 639 28.49 -50.09 -30.72
N ILE A 640 28.80 -48.82 -30.62
CA ILE A 640 27.85 -47.75 -31.01
C ILE A 640 27.87 -47.64 -32.54
N ASN A 641 26.69 -47.76 -33.13
CA ASN A 641 26.48 -47.35 -34.50
C ASN A 641 26.07 -45.85 -34.48
N GLU A 642 26.93 -44.97 -34.91
CA GLU A 642 26.71 -43.51 -34.93
C GLU A 642 25.44 -43.13 -35.70
N GLN A 643 25.14 -43.85 -36.78
CA GLN A 643 23.94 -43.60 -37.58
C GLN A 643 22.64 -43.87 -36.79
N ASN A 644 22.61 -44.90 -35.96
CA ASN A 644 21.42 -45.20 -35.12
C ASN A 644 21.20 -44.10 -34.08
N ILE A 645 22.27 -43.49 -33.52
CA ILE A 645 22.16 -42.37 -32.58
C ILE A 645 21.60 -41.15 -33.30
N ILE A 646 22.11 -40.85 -34.48
CA ILE A 646 21.64 -39.72 -35.28
C ILE A 646 20.15 -39.89 -35.60
N ASP A 647 19.75 -41.08 -36.01
CA ASP A 647 18.38 -41.39 -36.37
C ASP A 647 17.42 -41.28 -35.16
N GLU A 648 17.83 -41.77 -33.98
CA GLU A 648 17.09 -41.62 -32.73
C GLU A 648 16.99 -40.15 -32.26
N VAL A 649 18.07 -39.40 -32.37
CA VAL A 649 18.07 -37.96 -32.05
C VAL A 649 17.15 -37.20 -33.00
N ILE A 650 17.18 -37.47 -34.30
CA ILE A 650 16.28 -36.87 -35.28
C ILE A 650 14.82 -37.25 -34.98
N LEU A 651 14.55 -38.50 -34.63
CA LEU A 651 13.21 -38.97 -34.25
C LEU A 651 12.72 -38.24 -32.98
N ALA A 652 13.55 -38.16 -31.95
CA ALA A 652 13.24 -37.43 -30.71
C ALA A 652 12.99 -35.95 -30.97
N PHE A 653 13.83 -35.31 -31.78
CA PHE A 653 13.68 -33.87 -32.13
C PHE A 653 12.39 -33.61 -32.91
N ASN A 654 12.08 -34.49 -33.87
CA ASN A 654 10.84 -34.38 -34.65
C ASN A 654 9.56 -34.69 -33.84
N ALA A 655 9.69 -35.45 -32.73
CA ALA A 655 8.58 -35.71 -31.80
C ALA A 655 8.31 -34.58 -30.85
N LEU A 656 9.26 -33.60 -30.68
CA LEU A 656 9.04 -32.43 -29.88
C LEU A 656 7.93 -31.56 -30.50
N ASN A 657 6.90 -31.32 -29.73
CA ASN A 657 5.84 -30.38 -30.12
C ASN A 657 6.28 -28.95 -29.78
N ILE A 658 7.07 -28.38 -30.68
CA ILE A 658 7.50 -26.99 -30.56
C ILE A 658 6.43 -26.14 -31.28
N GLU A 659 5.72 -25.34 -30.49
CA GLU A 659 4.76 -24.40 -31.06
C GLU A 659 5.48 -23.34 -31.89
N LYS A 660 4.90 -23.03 -33.03
CA LYS A 660 5.43 -22.00 -33.92
C LYS A 660 5.22 -20.65 -33.28
N GLU A 661 6.28 -19.89 -33.14
CA GLU A 661 6.19 -18.49 -32.69
C GLU A 661 5.57 -17.64 -33.79
N ARG A 662 4.56 -16.88 -33.43
CA ARG A 662 3.85 -15.97 -34.36
C ARG A 662 4.15 -14.54 -33.99
N VAL A 663 4.77 -13.81 -34.87
CA VAL A 663 5.00 -12.38 -34.70
C VAL A 663 3.80 -11.64 -35.28
N TYR A 664 3.10 -10.92 -34.42
CA TYR A 664 1.94 -10.11 -34.76
C TYR A 664 2.37 -8.66 -34.87
N TYR A 665 1.93 -8.01 -35.92
CA TYR A 665 2.03 -6.56 -36.08
C TYR A 665 0.65 -5.96 -35.94
N GLU A 666 0.47 -5.09 -34.97
CA GLU A 666 -0.76 -4.34 -34.76
C GLU A 666 -0.48 -2.87 -35.08
N ARG A 667 -1.06 -2.37 -36.15
CA ARG A 667 -1.00 -0.95 -36.52
C ARG A 667 -2.22 -0.24 -35.98
N LYS A 668 -2.01 0.67 -35.02
CA LYS A 668 -3.04 1.55 -34.48
C LYS A 668 -2.88 2.93 -35.09
N LEU A 669 -3.90 3.40 -35.79
CA LEU A 669 -3.99 4.76 -36.29
C LEU A 669 -4.95 5.53 -35.39
N PHE A 670 -4.54 6.73 -34.99
CA PHE A 670 -5.42 7.67 -34.30
C PHE A 670 -6.20 8.46 -35.32
N ASP A 671 -7.51 8.33 -35.33
CA ASP A 671 -8.38 9.19 -36.16
C ASP A 671 -8.68 10.48 -35.41
N ALA A 672 -7.96 11.53 -35.73
CA ALA A 672 -8.11 12.85 -35.11
C ALA A 672 -9.50 13.49 -35.36
N LYS A 673 -10.24 13.05 -36.40
CA LYS A 673 -11.59 13.57 -36.66
C LYS A 673 -12.66 12.94 -35.78
N GLN A 674 -12.47 11.69 -35.41
CA GLN A 674 -13.43 10.95 -34.57
C GLN A 674 -12.97 10.84 -33.13
N ASN A 675 -11.79 11.34 -32.78
CA ASN A 675 -11.12 11.20 -31.48
C ASN A 675 -11.11 9.75 -30.99
N SER A 676 -10.91 8.82 -31.91
CA SER A 676 -10.96 7.38 -31.67
C SER A 676 -9.72 6.69 -32.25
N ILE A 677 -9.34 5.59 -31.63
CA ILE A 677 -8.27 4.75 -32.16
C ILE A 677 -8.89 3.71 -33.07
N ILE A 678 -8.51 3.71 -34.32
CA ILE A 678 -8.87 2.68 -35.26
C ILE A 678 -7.76 1.64 -35.27
N THR A 679 -8.09 0.42 -34.91
CA THR A 679 -7.18 -0.72 -35.07
C THR A 679 -7.29 -1.18 -36.52
N GLU A 680 -6.28 -0.88 -37.32
CA GLU A 680 -6.14 -1.52 -38.63
C GLU A 680 -5.55 -2.92 -38.42
N GLU A 681 -6.11 -3.87 -39.09
CA GLU A 681 -5.77 -5.27 -39.26
C GLU A 681 -4.53 -5.81 -38.51
N ILE A 682 -4.75 -6.78 -37.64
CA ILE A 682 -3.66 -7.60 -37.10
C ILE A 682 -3.18 -8.52 -38.21
N LYS A 683 -1.99 -8.27 -38.74
CA LYS A 683 -1.36 -9.19 -39.70
C LYS A 683 -0.29 -9.99 -39.02
N THR A 684 -0.34 -11.30 -39.17
CA THR A 684 0.78 -12.17 -38.85
C THR A 684 1.88 -11.90 -39.86
N LEU A 685 3.00 -11.31 -39.42
CA LEU A 685 4.13 -10.99 -40.28
C LEU A 685 4.95 -12.20 -40.68
N GLU A 686 5.23 -13.04 -39.72
CA GLU A 686 6.01 -14.25 -39.92
C GLU A 686 5.60 -15.35 -38.94
N GLU A 687 5.66 -16.59 -39.38
CA GLU A 687 5.55 -17.79 -38.59
C GLU A 687 6.93 -18.44 -38.54
N ILE A 688 7.59 -18.42 -37.38
CA ILE A 688 8.91 -19.01 -37.21
C ILE A 688 8.74 -20.49 -36.89
N ASP A 689 9.18 -21.32 -37.80
CA ASP A 689 9.18 -22.78 -37.65
C ASP A 689 10.57 -23.28 -37.26
N TYR A 690 10.79 -23.42 -35.94
CA TYR A 690 12.07 -23.86 -35.39
C TYR A 690 12.50 -25.28 -35.79
N LYS A 691 11.61 -26.07 -36.44
CA LYS A 691 11.97 -27.38 -36.99
C LYS A 691 12.58 -27.28 -38.39
N LYS A 692 12.52 -26.09 -39.01
CA LYS A 692 13.06 -25.88 -40.36
C LYS A 692 14.29 -24.97 -40.39
N SER A 693 14.60 -24.30 -39.26
CA SER A 693 15.83 -23.52 -39.08
C SER A 693 16.91 -24.37 -38.41
#